data_26e4a85172a9d7784b0f6bfd47cd0f45
#
_entry.id   26e4a85172a9d7784b0f6bfd47cd0f45
#
_cell.length_a   1.000
_cell.length_b   1.000
_cell.length_c   1.000
_cell.angle_alpha   90.00
_cell.angle_beta   90.00
_cell.angle_gamma   90.00
#
_symmetry.space_group_name_H-M   'P 1'
#
loop_
_entity.id
_entity.type
_entity.pdbx_description
1 polymer ?
#
loop_
_entity_poly.entity_id
_entity_poly.type
_entity_poly.pdbx_seq_one_letter_code
_entity_poly.pdbx_strand_id
1 'polypeptide(L)'
;VCLLQFGQSKSYAEELGFLEQFAIGGNRAVALAQLVPGTEAYYYYHCLHLQNAGDYPGVEKMLAPWIEKYKLTALVREIKFRQALLTYSDNPASSLKYLQTQLGLGFNHQRDITNPQNAYPSTLDPALLSHQRLLGIAFSRHNNLQGLENHALYGIAATKLNDTRRRHLLQRLTHPDLPGLAKLIVADMKVDRFSGFGSYNIHKQLLPAQLEQCIALAPELLTQSNFVNIYISKLHPSNDLQWAKDTEAHIAYLDRLWDFVAPLAPVHNSLKAHVLYRRLVLDRSQGVYDASRFVAYLQLPRNAFYVNRQYLKDANRNRYLVNLNANYSAITLLPVVGQDEPLIRSYLDHFFVDSADYKTYAPYLQDIYLKEVFAESKITHGVGNPNQWSPLLSAAKYQALRERIDLDFAYTSPTTYGADTKVSLDVDVKNVKKLVVKIYELNAENFYRQQLQAISTSINLDGLVPNYERSLQYSVAPLLRVRHKFDFPELNKPGVYVVDFIGNGISSRALIIKGRLDFIVRTTTAGQMFQVIDAKKSIVKNSQLWVGGAHYTSNEDGEINVPFSTNAGLTPFVISDGQISTLHQFNHEAEAYSLSAGISVDRESLLQRKLAPVMIRAGLKVNGTPITLSVLEEVALTITSVDIDGTQSNSVVSDFKLREITESVHLFRVPQRLKSIQFVLSANVKNLSTGKTDRLSTSASFSVNGIDETEKIANMYLGRIGKQYVVDMLGKSGEARIGRTIRVTLKHRDFVETVTSVLATDAKGRVVLGALPNIDSVIVTDATGVQEKWDLVDDASTYYRTRHAAVGSPIRIRYMGSEPEVSRDEVALFAVTGSTFTRDYFGSIALKDGIYIITGLPAGDYQLLLRSSSRHISIKVTAAESVIDGYLLGTNRHLERRGDSPLQIVDVNRTDELVKIRLVGANKFSRVHVIASRYYPRFPAWMHLRSVVDAEPFALRTTDPTALYVEGRDIG
;
A
#
# COMPACT_ATOMS: atom_id res chain seq x y z
N VAL A 1 41.25 -43.44 -18.42
CA VAL A 1 41.73 -44.07 -19.68
C VAL A 1 40.55 -44.08 -20.62
N CYS A 2 40.43 -43.12 -21.52
CA CYS A 2 39.57 -43.19 -22.69
C CYS A 2 40.43 -42.89 -23.91
N LEU A 3 40.59 -43.88 -24.72
CA LEU A 3 41.23 -43.84 -26.02
C LEU A 3 40.46 -42.88 -26.97
N LEU A 4 41.16 -41.87 -27.45
CA LEU A 4 40.76 -41.10 -28.62
C LEU A 4 41.12 -41.91 -29.90
N GLN A 5 40.11 -42.49 -30.53
CA GLN A 5 40.25 -42.98 -31.88
C GLN A 5 40.03 -41.81 -32.85
N PHE A 6 41.08 -41.38 -33.50
CA PHE A 6 40.97 -40.55 -34.71
C PHE A 6 40.40 -41.38 -35.84
N GLY A 7 39.11 -41.26 -36.07
CA GLY A 7 38.51 -41.76 -37.32
C GLY A 7 38.82 -40.79 -38.44
N GLN A 8 39.48 -41.28 -39.47
CA GLN A 8 39.59 -40.59 -40.74
C GLN A 8 38.20 -40.28 -41.26
N SER A 9 37.80 -39.03 -41.29
CA SER A 9 36.63 -38.58 -42.02
C SER A 9 36.89 -38.74 -43.48
N LYS A 10 36.31 -39.76 -44.10
CA LYS A 10 36.10 -39.77 -45.53
C LYS A 10 35.23 -38.57 -45.86
N SER A 11 35.76 -37.60 -46.58
CA SER A 11 34.98 -36.57 -47.23
C SER A 11 34.00 -37.26 -48.18
N TYR A 12 32.76 -37.41 -47.69
CA TYR A 12 31.65 -37.61 -48.60
C TYR A 12 31.44 -36.23 -49.26
N ALA A 13 31.64 -36.12 -50.55
CA ALA A 13 31.06 -35.02 -51.28
C ALA A 13 29.53 -35.06 -50.97
N GLU A 14 29.04 -34.12 -50.20
CA GLU A 14 27.60 -33.98 -49.99
C GLU A 14 26.98 -33.87 -51.38
N GLU A 15 26.09 -34.79 -51.74
CA GLU A 15 25.28 -34.64 -52.94
C GLU A 15 24.52 -33.34 -52.80
N LEU A 16 24.79 -32.40 -53.71
CA LEU A 16 24.06 -31.13 -53.77
C LEU A 16 22.56 -31.41 -53.80
N GLY A 17 21.84 -30.93 -52.80
CA GLY A 17 20.38 -31.06 -52.73
C GLY A 17 19.72 -30.41 -53.95
N PHE A 18 18.48 -30.72 -54.17
CA PHE A 18 17.71 -30.16 -55.29
C PHE A 18 17.78 -28.63 -55.36
N LEU A 19 17.67 -27.96 -54.20
CA LEU A 19 17.67 -26.50 -54.13
C LEU A 19 19.01 -25.89 -54.60
N GLU A 20 20.12 -26.46 -54.16
CA GLU A 20 21.45 -26.05 -54.57
C GLU A 20 21.68 -26.32 -56.00
N GLN A 21 21.31 -27.51 -56.52
CA GLN A 21 21.42 -27.87 -57.95
C GLN A 21 20.59 -26.92 -58.82
N PHE A 22 19.39 -26.58 -58.43
CA PHE A 22 18.52 -25.61 -59.10
C PHE A 22 19.10 -24.19 -59.11
N ALA A 23 19.66 -23.77 -57.96
CA ALA A 23 20.16 -22.39 -57.75
C ALA A 23 21.51 -22.18 -58.51
N ILE A 24 22.43 -23.10 -58.35
CA ILE A 24 23.82 -22.97 -58.83
C ILE A 24 24.06 -23.65 -60.21
N GLY A 25 23.24 -24.65 -60.51
CA GLY A 25 23.49 -25.48 -61.76
C GLY A 25 23.37 -24.67 -63.03
N GLY A 26 24.41 -24.81 -63.95
CA GLY A 26 24.39 -24.18 -65.25
C GLY A 26 23.28 -24.72 -66.17
N ASN A 27 22.81 -25.96 -65.97
CA ASN A 27 21.65 -26.55 -66.67
C ASN A 27 20.56 -26.94 -65.65
N ARG A 28 19.62 -26.01 -65.37
CA ARG A 28 18.49 -26.21 -64.43
C ARG A 28 17.52 -27.31 -64.92
N ALA A 29 17.51 -27.67 -66.19
CA ALA A 29 16.62 -28.72 -66.71
C ALA A 29 16.91 -30.10 -66.10
N VAL A 30 18.17 -30.40 -65.72
CA VAL A 30 18.56 -31.63 -65.03
C VAL A 30 17.97 -31.67 -63.60
N ALA A 31 18.01 -30.55 -62.85
CA ALA A 31 17.39 -30.47 -61.56
C ALA A 31 15.87 -30.59 -61.67
N LEU A 32 15.25 -29.91 -62.61
CA LEU A 32 13.78 -29.95 -62.80
C LEU A 32 13.26 -31.35 -63.15
N ALA A 33 14.08 -32.16 -63.83
CA ALA A 33 13.68 -33.54 -64.13
C ALA A 33 13.55 -34.47 -62.93
N GLN A 34 14.06 -34.03 -61.75
CA GLN A 34 13.93 -34.76 -60.48
C GLN A 34 12.57 -34.54 -59.83
N LEU A 35 11.83 -33.51 -60.24
CA LEU A 35 10.54 -33.14 -59.61
C LEU A 35 9.42 -34.03 -60.17
N VAL A 36 8.59 -34.51 -59.28
CA VAL A 36 7.42 -35.31 -59.61
C VAL A 36 6.35 -34.47 -60.32
N PRO A 37 5.98 -34.76 -61.57
CA PRO A 37 4.95 -33.98 -62.25
C PRO A 37 3.65 -33.86 -61.53
N GLY A 38 3.10 -32.64 -61.47
CA GLY A 38 1.86 -32.36 -60.80
C GLY A 38 1.95 -32.12 -59.29
N THR A 39 3.15 -32.14 -58.69
CA THR A 39 3.37 -31.66 -57.34
C THR A 39 3.47 -30.12 -57.28
N GLU A 40 3.24 -29.51 -56.12
CA GLU A 40 3.36 -28.05 -55.99
C GLU A 40 4.77 -27.56 -56.27
N ALA A 41 5.77 -28.31 -55.81
CA ALA A 41 7.19 -28.03 -56.11
C ALA A 41 7.48 -28.09 -57.60
N TYR A 42 6.91 -29.07 -58.34
CA TYR A 42 7.02 -29.16 -59.77
C TYR A 42 6.54 -27.87 -60.49
N TYR A 43 5.33 -27.45 -60.19
CA TYR A 43 4.80 -26.22 -60.76
C TYR A 43 5.61 -24.98 -60.37
N TYR A 44 6.00 -24.86 -59.13
CA TYR A 44 6.72 -23.69 -58.62
C TYR A 44 8.09 -23.53 -59.30
N TYR A 45 8.90 -24.57 -59.30
CA TYR A 45 10.27 -24.48 -59.85
C TYR A 45 10.28 -24.41 -61.36
N HIS A 46 9.34 -25.06 -62.07
CA HIS A 46 9.17 -24.89 -63.49
C HIS A 46 8.75 -23.46 -63.82
N CYS A 47 7.78 -22.89 -63.12
CA CYS A 47 7.42 -21.49 -63.35
C CYS A 47 8.60 -20.55 -63.07
N LEU A 48 9.34 -20.80 -62.01
CA LEU A 48 10.51 -19.99 -61.66
C LEU A 48 11.61 -20.08 -62.75
N HIS A 49 11.80 -21.25 -63.30
CA HIS A 49 12.74 -21.47 -64.44
C HIS A 49 12.30 -20.74 -65.70
N LEU A 50 11.00 -20.87 -66.06
CA LEU A 50 10.42 -20.18 -67.22
C LEU A 50 10.51 -18.64 -67.05
N GLN A 51 10.25 -18.12 -65.84
CA GLN A 51 10.43 -16.70 -65.59
C GLN A 51 11.89 -16.26 -65.79
N ASN A 52 12.84 -17.04 -65.30
CA ASN A 52 14.27 -16.74 -65.46
C ASN A 52 14.73 -16.84 -66.90
N ALA A 53 14.06 -17.65 -67.71
CA ALA A 53 14.33 -17.79 -69.16
C ALA A 53 13.59 -16.75 -70.02
N GLY A 54 12.72 -15.94 -69.43
CA GLY A 54 11.87 -14.94 -70.11
C GLY A 54 10.69 -15.53 -70.90
N ASP A 55 10.37 -16.81 -70.69
CA ASP A 55 9.18 -17.43 -71.25
C ASP A 55 7.96 -17.21 -70.38
N TYR A 56 7.45 -15.98 -70.39
CA TYR A 56 6.28 -15.58 -69.64
C TYR A 56 4.95 -16.23 -70.10
N PRO A 57 4.75 -16.48 -71.36
CA PRO A 57 3.59 -17.25 -71.84
C PRO A 57 3.62 -18.70 -71.33
N GLY A 58 4.78 -19.31 -71.17
CA GLY A 58 4.93 -20.64 -70.63
C GLY A 58 4.56 -20.71 -69.15
N VAL A 59 4.85 -19.65 -68.40
CA VAL A 59 4.45 -19.55 -67.01
C VAL A 59 2.90 -19.52 -66.88
N GLU A 60 2.21 -18.75 -67.70
CA GLU A 60 0.72 -18.65 -67.68
C GLU A 60 0.07 -20.02 -67.93
N LYS A 61 0.66 -20.81 -68.87
CA LYS A 61 0.19 -22.16 -69.08
C LYS A 61 0.38 -23.12 -67.93
N MET A 62 1.42 -22.92 -67.14
CA MET A 62 1.70 -23.73 -65.93
C MET A 62 0.85 -23.27 -64.75
N LEU A 63 0.55 -21.99 -64.63
CA LEU A 63 -0.25 -21.46 -63.55
C LEU A 63 -1.69 -21.94 -63.54
N ALA A 64 -2.32 -22.11 -64.71
CA ALA A 64 -3.72 -22.55 -64.82
C ALA A 64 -3.98 -23.91 -64.10
N PRO A 65 -3.31 -25.00 -64.48
CA PRO A 65 -3.50 -26.32 -63.84
C PRO A 65 -2.98 -26.33 -62.40
N TRP A 66 -1.95 -25.51 -62.07
CA TRP A 66 -1.48 -25.39 -60.70
C TRP A 66 -2.52 -24.79 -59.80
N ILE A 67 -3.15 -23.67 -60.19
CA ILE A 67 -4.21 -23.00 -59.42
C ILE A 67 -5.45 -23.86 -59.31
N GLU A 68 -5.79 -24.60 -60.37
CA GLU A 68 -6.93 -25.52 -60.33
C GLU A 68 -6.77 -26.57 -59.23
N LYS A 69 -5.56 -27.16 -59.15
CA LYS A 69 -5.25 -28.24 -58.22
C LYS A 69 -4.99 -27.77 -56.80
N TYR A 70 -4.21 -26.73 -56.58
CA TYR A 70 -3.73 -26.31 -55.26
C TYR A 70 -4.36 -25.00 -54.76
N LYS A 71 -5.16 -24.33 -55.58
CA LYS A 71 -5.75 -23.02 -55.32
C LYS A 71 -4.67 -21.91 -55.24
N LEU A 72 -4.97 -20.78 -54.58
CA LEU A 72 -4.06 -19.66 -54.47
C LEU A 72 -3.17 -19.83 -53.23
N THR A 73 -2.19 -20.74 -53.31
CA THR A 73 -1.19 -20.91 -52.22
C THR A 73 -0.22 -19.72 -52.19
N ALA A 74 0.64 -19.68 -51.16
CA ALA A 74 1.69 -18.65 -51.02
C ALA A 74 2.63 -18.69 -52.20
N LEU A 75 3.01 -19.88 -52.65
CA LEU A 75 3.93 -20.09 -53.78
C LEU A 75 3.29 -19.65 -55.12
N VAL A 76 2.02 -19.94 -55.34
CA VAL A 76 1.28 -19.43 -56.50
C VAL A 76 1.26 -17.89 -56.49
N ARG A 77 1.02 -17.28 -55.34
CA ARG A 77 1.02 -15.81 -55.27
C ARG A 77 2.41 -15.24 -55.57
N GLU A 78 3.45 -15.85 -55.02
CA GLU A 78 4.82 -15.43 -55.26
C GLU A 78 5.13 -15.44 -56.77
N ILE A 79 4.86 -16.53 -57.51
CA ILE A 79 5.08 -16.61 -58.95
C ILE A 79 4.25 -15.59 -59.70
N LYS A 80 2.98 -15.36 -59.31
CA LYS A 80 2.15 -14.34 -59.95
C LYS A 80 2.65 -12.91 -59.69
N PHE A 81 3.16 -12.62 -58.52
CA PHE A 81 3.79 -11.33 -58.22
C PHE A 81 5.04 -11.13 -59.08
N ARG A 82 5.92 -12.12 -59.13
CA ARG A 82 7.12 -12.09 -59.97
C ARG A 82 6.75 -11.90 -61.41
N GLN A 83 5.76 -12.65 -61.93
CA GLN A 83 5.26 -12.55 -63.30
C GLN A 83 4.80 -11.10 -63.59
N ALA A 84 3.98 -10.53 -62.74
CA ALA A 84 3.52 -9.15 -62.93
C ALA A 84 4.66 -8.12 -62.93
N LEU A 85 5.71 -8.32 -62.12
CA LEU A 85 6.88 -7.45 -62.11
C LEU A 85 7.74 -7.62 -63.36
N LEU A 86 7.97 -8.88 -63.82
CA LEU A 86 8.82 -9.20 -64.97
C LEU A 86 8.16 -8.77 -66.28
N THR A 87 6.86 -8.81 -66.39
CA THR A 87 6.10 -8.36 -67.58
C THR A 87 5.74 -6.88 -67.54
N TYR A 88 6.24 -6.11 -66.57
CA TYR A 88 5.93 -4.69 -66.41
C TYR A 88 6.28 -3.86 -67.64
N SER A 89 7.44 -4.09 -68.28
CA SER A 89 7.85 -3.38 -69.51
C SER A 89 6.91 -3.60 -70.67
N ASP A 90 6.28 -4.77 -70.72
CA ASP A 90 5.41 -5.15 -71.85
C ASP A 90 3.96 -4.70 -71.67
N ASN A 91 3.49 -4.74 -70.40
CA ASN A 91 2.12 -4.36 -70.08
C ASN A 91 2.03 -3.66 -68.71
N PRO A 92 2.48 -2.41 -68.58
CA PRO A 92 2.56 -1.69 -67.32
C PRO A 92 1.21 -1.52 -66.64
N ALA A 93 0.14 -1.29 -67.41
CA ALA A 93 -1.19 -1.05 -66.82
C ALA A 93 -1.76 -2.29 -66.13
N SER A 94 -1.62 -3.45 -66.77
CA SER A 94 -2.07 -4.72 -66.18
C SER A 94 -1.26 -5.11 -64.95
N SER A 95 0.06 -5.00 -65.02
CA SER A 95 0.97 -5.28 -63.90
C SER A 95 0.70 -4.38 -62.70
N LEU A 96 0.55 -3.08 -62.89
CA LEU A 96 0.22 -2.13 -61.84
C LEU A 96 -1.15 -2.41 -61.21
N LYS A 97 -2.15 -2.69 -62.04
CA LYS A 97 -3.51 -3.00 -61.58
C LYS A 97 -3.52 -4.28 -60.73
N TYR A 98 -2.77 -5.31 -61.17
CA TYR A 98 -2.64 -6.57 -60.45
C TYR A 98 -1.96 -6.34 -59.09
N LEU A 99 -0.82 -5.69 -59.06
CA LEU A 99 -0.06 -5.41 -57.84
C LEU A 99 -0.90 -4.53 -56.86
N GLN A 100 -1.52 -3.49 -57.36
CA GLN A 100 -2.40 -2.63 -56.63
C GLN A 100 -3.53 -3.41 -55.94
N THR A 101 -4.18 -4.29 -56.69
CA THR A 101 -5.30 -5.10 -56.17
C THR A 101 -4.84 -6.09 -55.10
N GLN A 102 -3.72 -6.79 -55.36
CA GLN A 102 -3.23 -7.82 -54.44
C GLN A 102 -2.62 -7.26 -53.15
N LEU A 103 -2.00 -6.09 -53.21
CA LEU A 103 -1.44 -5.40 -52.07
C LEU A 103 -2.45 -4.51 -51.34
N GLY A 104 -3.67 -4.41 -51.86
CA GLY A 104 -4.70 -3.55 -51.27
C GLY A 104 -4.34 -2.05 -51.33
N LEU A 105 -3.49 -1.65 -52.30
CA LEU A 105 -3.04 -0.28 -52.42
C LEU A 105 -4.19 0.59 -52.99
N GLY A 106 -4.88 1.25 -52.16
CA GLY A 106 -5.86 2.28 -52.54
C GLY A 106 -5.15 3.64 -52.62
N PHE A 107 -4.88 4.09 -53.85
CA PHE A 107 -4.31 5.43 -54.09
C PHE A 107 -5.43 6.49 -54.21
N ASN A 108 -6.46 6.33 -53.43
CA ASN A 108 -7.52 7.34 -53.40
C ASN A 108 -7.03 8.50 -52.52
N HIS A 109 -6.27 9.42 -53.15
CA HIS A 109 -6.00 10.69 -52.53
C HIS A 109 -7.33 11.41 -52.25
N GLN A 110 -7.53 11.84 -51.04
CA GLN A 110 -8.64 12.65 -50.70
C GLN A 110 -8.59 13.95 -51.50
N ARG A 111 -9.65 14.25 -52.28
CA ARG A 111 -9.71 15.52 -52.98
C ARG A 111 -9.75 16.66 -51.98
N ASP A 112 -8.86 17.64 -52.15
CA ASP A 112 -8.88 18.85 -51.39
C ASP A 112 -10.07 19.71 -51.80
N ILE A 113 -10.81 20.21 -50.82
CA ILE A 113 -11.89 21.16 -51.07
C ILE A 113 -11.24 22.54 -51.12
N THR A 114 -11.16 23.13 -52.31
CA THR A 114 -10.73 24.51 -52.48
C THR A 114 -11.84 25.47 -52.10
N ASN A 115 -11.52 26.49 -51.29
CA ASN A 115 -12.46 27.50 -50.79
C ASN A 115 -13.69 26.95 -50.08
N PRO A 116 -13.55 26.21 -48.97
CA PRO A 116 -14.70 25.76 -48.20
C PRO A 116 -15.42 26.97 -47.61
N GLN A 117 -16.64 27.20 -47.99
CA GLN A 117 -17.51 28.15 -47.34
C GLN A 117 -18.12 27.48 -46.12
N ASN A 118 -17.81 27.97 -44.92
CA ASN A 118 -18.45 27.52 -43.71
C ASN A 118 -18.75 28.72 -42.78
N ALA A 119 -19.79 28.61 -41.99
CA ALA A 119 -20.25 29.65 -41.07
C ALA A 119 -19.80 29.43 -39.61
N TYR A 120 -18.91 28.45 -39.40
CA TYR A 120 -18.46 28.13 -38.05
C TYR A 120 -17.42 29.13 -37.53
N PRO A 121 -17.45 29.51 -36.24
CA PRO A 121 -16.47 30.42 -35.67
C PRO A 121 -15.08 29.77 -35.61
N SER A 122 -14.04 30.60 -35.64
CA SER A 122 -12.66 30.17 -35.46
C SER A 122 -12.20 30.24 -33.99
N THR A 123 -13.06 30.68 -33.10
CA THR A 123 -12.77 30.81 -31.65
C THR A 123 -13.82 30.05 -30.85
N LEU A 124 -13.37 29.28 -29.86
CA LEU A 124 -14.24 28.59 -28.92
C LEU A 124 -14.93 29.62 -28.02
N ASP A 125 -16.23 29.49 -27.85
CA ASP A 125 -16.97 30.27 -26.86
C ASP A 125 -16.63 29.76 -25.44
N PRO A 126 -15.98 30.58 -24.60
CA PRO A 126 -15.62 30.18 -23.25
C PRO A 126 -16.83 29.90 -22.34
N ALA A 127 -18.01 30.42 -22.66
CA ALA A 127 -19.23 30.15 -21.91
C ALA A 127 -19.65 28.67 -21.96
N LEU A 128 -19.20 27.92 -22.98
CA LEU A 128 -19.43 26.47 -23.09
C LEU A 128 -18.74 25.68 -21.98
N LEU A 129 -17.67 26.22 -21.40
CA LEU A 129 -16.86 25.60 -20.37
C LEU A 129 -17.19 26.09 -18.96
N SER A 130 -18.21 26.99 -18.81
CA SER A 130 -18.56 27.48 -17.49
C SER A 130 -19.08 26.35 -16.59
N HIS A 131 -18.59 26.29 -15.34
CA HIS A 131 -18.97 25.26 -14.36
C HIS A 131 -20.51 25.16 -14.20
N GLN A 132 -21.20 26.32 -14.15
CA GLN A 132 -22.65 26.34 -14.01
C GLN A 132 -23.37 25.67 -15.19
N ARG A 133 -22.91 25.92 -16.43
CA ARG A 133 -23.46 25.27 -17.63
C ARG A 133 -23.22 23.76 -17.61
N LEU A 134 -22.00 23.33 -17.27
CA LEU A 134 -21.64 21.92 -17.22
C LEU A 134 -22.42 21.18 -16.14
N LEU A 135 -22.62 21.80 -14.98
CA LEU A 135 -23.44 21.24 -13.90
C LEU A 135 -24.91 21.14 -14.36
N GLY A 136 -25.42 22.13 -15.06
CA GLY A 136 -26.77 22.08 -15.66
C GLY A 136 -26.91 20.91 -16.65
N ILE A 137 -25.92 20.66 -17.49
CA ILE A 137 -25.90 19.54 -18.44
C ILE A 137 -25.86 18.22 -17.68
N ALA A 138 -24.96 18.06 -16.68
CA ALA A 138 -24.87 16.85 -15.87
C ALA A 138 -26.19 16.54 -15.17
N PHE A 139 -26.86 17.55 -14.63
CA PHE A 139 -28.13 17.39 -13.92
C PHE A 139 -29.33 17.16 -14.86
N SER A 140 -29.28 17.64 -16.11
CA SER A 140 -30.35 17.37 -17.09
C SER A 140 -30.25 15.97 -17.70
N ARG A 141 -29.02 15.44 -17.86
CA ARG A 141 -28.78 14.13 -18.42
C ARG A 141 -28.93 13.00 -17.40
N HIS A 142 -28.60 13.26 -16.13
CA HIS A 142 -28.58 12.28 -15.06
C HIS A 142 -29.50 12.68 -13.91
N ASN A 143 -30.40 11.80 -13.53
CA ASN A 143 -31.25 11.99 -12.36
C ASN A 143 -30.47 11.85 -11.03
N ASN A 144 -29.26 11.29 -11.10
CA ASN A 144 -28.31 11.10 -10.01
C ASN A 144 -27.03 11.97 -10.24
N LEU A 145 -25.91 11.62 -9.62
CA LEU A 145 -24.63 12.35 -9.75
C LEU A 145 -23.59 11.62 -10.62
N GLN A 146 -24.01 10.72 -11.51
CA GLN A 146 -23.09 10.01 -12.41
C GLN A 146 -22.36 10.94 -13.38
N GLY A 147 -22.93 12.09 -13.70
CA GLY A 147 -22.31 13.11 -14.55
C GLY A 147 -21.14 13.86 -13.90
N LEU A 148 -20.84 13.62 -12.61
CA LEU A 148 -19.77 14.26 -11.87
C LEU A 148 -18.65 13.28 -11.50
N GLU A 149 -17.41 13.74 -11.55
CA GLU A 149 -16.26 13.01 -11.03
C GLU A 149 -16.28 12.98 -9.48
N ASN A 150 -15.58 12.03 -8.86
CA ASN A 150 -15.64 11.85 -7.39
C ASN A 150 -15.13 13.06 -6.61
N HIS A 151 -14.05 13.70 -7.06
CA HIS A 151 -13.49 14.87 -6.38
C HIS A 151 -14.43 16.08 -6.47
N ALA A 152 -15.19 16.22 -7.55
CA ALA A 152 -16.14 17.32 -7.75
C ALA A 152 -17.36 17.25 -6.82
N LEU A 153 -17.63 16.10 -6.19
CA LEU A 153 -18.77 15.93 -5.30
C LEU A 153 -18.69 16.83 -4.06
N TYR A 154 -17.52 17.23 -3.65
CA TYR A 154 -17.33 18.11 -2.48
C TYR A 154 -17.74 19.56 -2.76
N GLY A 155 -17.61 20.01 -4.02
CA GLY A 155 -18.02 21.36 -4.44
C GLY A 155 -19.52 21.58 -4.57
N ILE A 156 -20.33 20.51 -4.62
CA ILE A 156 -21.80 20.64 -4.81
C ILE A 156 -22.58 20.74 -3.50
N ALA A 157 -21.92 20.82 -2.35
CA ALA A 157 -22.57 20.85 -1.03
C ALA A 157 -23.60 21.98 -0.86
N ALA A 158 -23.36 23.14 -1.51
CA ALA A 158 -24.27 24.28 -1.48
C ALA A 158 -25.47 24.13 -2.43
N THR A 159 -25.51 23.13 -3.27
CA THR A 159 -26.55 22.90 -4.26
C THR A 159 -27.73 22.16 -3.60
N LYS A 160 -28.95 22.63 -3.83
CA LYS A 160 -30.15 21.92 -3.38
C LYS A 160 -30.30 20.58 -4.13
N LEU A 161 -30.06 19.47 -3.43
CA LEU A 161 -30.14 18.13 -3.99
C LEU A 161 -31.51 17.51 -3.72
N ASN A 162 -32.07 16.83 -4.72
CA ASN A 162 -33.20 15.93 -4.50
C ASN A 162 -32.75 14.64 -3.79
N ASP A 163 -33.69 13.79 -3.35
CA ASP A 163 -33.41 12.59 -2.59
C ASP A 163 -32.49 11.60 -3.32
N THR A 164 -32.71 11.43 -4.63
CA THR A 164 -31.90 10.52 -5.46
C THR A 164 -30.43 11.01 -5.53
N ARG A 165 -30.22 12.29 -5.77
CA ARG A 165 -28.87 12.89 -5.83
C ARG A 165 -28.20 12.90 -4.45
N ARG A 166 -28.95 13.22 -3.39
CA ARG A 166 -28.43 13.16 -2.00
C ARG A 166 -27.96 11.75 -1.66
N ARG A 167 -28.76 10.74 -1.96
CA ARG A 167 -28.39 9.34 -1.73
C ARG A 167 -27.18 8.92 -2.51
N HIS A 168 -27.12 9.25 -3.78
CA HIS A 168 -25.97 8.96 -4.63
C HIS A 168 -24.70 9.71 -4.19
N LEU A 169 -24.83 10.93 -3.67
CA LEU A 169 -23.74 11.67 -3.04
C LEU A 169 -23.18 10.88 -1.84
N LEU A 170 -24.05 10.51 -0.90
CA LEU A 170 -23.65 9.77 0.32
C LEU A 170 -23.01 8.41 0.02
N GLN A 171 -23.43 7.72 -1.04
CA GLN A 171 -22.84 6.45 -1.48
C GLN A 171 -21.42 6.61 -2.03
N ARG A 172 -21.10 7.75 -2.64
CA ARG A 172 -19.82 8.02 -3.32
C ARG A 172 -18.82 8.77 -2.45
N LEU A 173 -19.28 9.48 -1.42
CA LEU A 173 -18.38 10.19 -0.50
C LEU A 173 -17.50 9.22 0.28
N THR A 174 -16.22 9.56 0.39
CA THR A 174 -15.21 8.78 1.12
C THR A 174 -14.61 9.55 2.30
N HIS A 175 -14.78 10.88 2.35
CA HIS A 175 -14.21 11.75 3.38
C HIS A 175 -15.29 12.64 4.00
N PRO A 176 -15.20 12.97 5.29
CA PRO A 176 -16.27 13.56 6.07
C PRO A 176 -16.31 15.09 6.06
N ASP A 177 -15.47 15.78 5.32
CA ASP A 177 -15.34 17.25 5.37
C ASP A 177 -16.37 18.03 4.55
N LEU A 178 -17.37 17.33 4.02
CA LEU A 178 -18.50 18.00 3.38
C LEU A 178 -19.34 18.78 4.40
N PRO A 179 -19.56 20.10 4.21
CA PRO A 179 -20.40 20.88 5.11
C PRO A 179 -21.82 20.33 5.23
N GLY A 180 -22.35 20.25 6.44
CA GLY A 180 -23.72 19.81 6.69
C GLY A 180 -23.96 18.30 6.50
N LEU A 181 -22.91 17.48 6.42
CA LEU A 181 -22.99 16.05 6.15
C LEU A 181 -23.95 15.29 7.08
N ALA A 182 -23.94 15.59 8.38
CA ALA A 182 -24.86 14.98 9.35
C ALA A 182 -26.34 15.24 8.98
N LYS A 183 -26.67 16.45 8.56
CA LYS A 183 -28.04 16.80 8.12
C LYS A 183 -28.42 16.04 6.85
N LEU A 184 -27.49 15.88 5.91
CA LEU A 184 -27.75 15.12 4.68
C LEU A 184 -28.00 13.64 4.96
N ILE A 185 -27.25 13.04 5.89
CA ILE A 185 -27.41 11.64 6.28
C ILE A 185 -28.75 11.44 6.98
N VAL A 186 -29.08 12.27 7.98
CA VAL A 186 -30.36 12.15 8.69
C VAL A 186 -31.57 12.42 7.77
N ALA A 187 -31.42 13.32 6.79
CA ALA A 187 -32.45 13.53 5.78
C ALA A 187 -32.62 12.31 4.84
N ASP A 188 -31.51 11.61 4.51
CA ASP A 188 -31.60 10.37 3.69
C ASP A 188 -32.23 9.21 4.47
N MET A 189 -31.98 9.12 5.78
CA MET A 189 -32.63 8.13 6.65
C MET A 189 -34.14 8.18 6.66
N LYS A 190 -34.73 9.35 6.40
CA LYS A 190 -36.19 9.56 6.37
C LYS A 190 -36.84 9.19 5.04
N VAL A 191 -36.03 8.85 4.05
CA VAL A 191 -36.53 8.48 2.71
C VAL A 191 -36.79 7.00 2.63
N ASP A 192 -37.87 6.60 1.95
CA ASP A 192 -38.21 5.20 1.71
C ASP A 192 -37.03 4.39 1.16
N ARG A 193 -36.94 3.12 1.61
CA ARG A 193 -35.89 2.18 1.23
C ARG A 193 -34.50 2.58 1.72
N PHE A 194 -34.39 3.23 2.86
CA PHE A 194 -33.12 3.42 3.54
C PHE A 194 -32.56 2.07 4.03
N SER A 195 -31.30 1.79 3.66
CA SER A 195 -30.66 0.49 3.96
C SER A 195 -30.12 0.36 5.40
N GLY A 196 -30.36 1.36 6.26
CA GLY A 196 -29.86 1.43 7.63
C GLY A 196 -28.55 2.21 7.77
N PHE A 197 -28.30 2.75 8.95
CA PHE A 197 -27.05 3.45 9.25
C PHE A 197 -25.87 2.45 9.19
N GLY A 198 -24.75 2.87 8.58
CA GLY A 198 -23.58 2.01 8.35
C GLY A 198 -23.54 1.34 6.98
N SER A 199 -24.62 1.43 6.17
CA SER A 199 -24.69 0.86 4.82
C SER A 199 -23.78 1.57 3.81
N TYR A 200 -23.52 2.86 3.98
CA TYR A 200 -22.61 3.62 3.13
C TYR A 200 -21.27 3.81 3.83
N ASN A 201 -20.18 3.84 3.03
CA ASN A 201 -18.84 4.03 3.57
C ASN A 201 -18.71 5.32 4.37
N ILE A 202 -19.34 6.41 3.90
CA ILE A 202 -19.30 7.70 4.57
C ILE A 202 -19.82 7.68 6.00
N HIS A 203 -20.79 6.80 6.33
CA HIS A 203 -21.29 6.66 7.69
C HIS A 203 -20.18 6.23 8.67
N LYS A 204 -19.25 5.37 8.20
CA LYS A 204 -18.11 4.90 8.99
C LYS A 204 -17.03 5.96 9.11
N GLN A 205 -17.01 6.92 8.19
CA GLN A 205 -15.99 7.96 8.13
C GLN A 205 -16.37 9.26 8.86
N LEU A 206 -17.62 9.39 9.32
CA LEU A 206 -18.04 10.57 10.08
C LEU A 206 -17.10 10.86 11.26
N LEU A 207 -16.84 12.13 11.49
CA LEU A 207 -16.11 12.59 12.65
C LEU A 207 -16.99 12.50 13.93
N PRO A 208 -16.40 12.37 15.14
CA PRO A 208 -17.18 12.36 16.39
C PRO A 208 -18.19 13.49 16.49
N ALA A 209 -17.80 14.73 16.20
CA ALA A 209 -18.69 15.88 16.23
C ALA A 209 -19.88 15.74 15.25
N GLN A 210 -19.70 15.08 14.12
CA GLN A 210 -20.78 14.83 13.16
C GLN A 210 -21.71 13.70 13.63
N LEU A 211 -21.16 12.69 14.32
CA LEU A 211 -21.98 11.65 14.97
C LEU A 211 -22.85 12.25 16.08
N GLU A 212 -22.30 13.17 16.88
CA GLU A 212 -23.07 13.92 17.88
C GLU A 212 -24.19 14.76 17.24
N GLN A 213 -23.91 15.40 16.11
CA GLN A 213 -24.94 16.09 15.34
C GLN A 213 -26.02 15.11 14.83
N CYS A 214 -25.65 13.90 14.41
CA CYS A 214 -26.62 12.88 14.04
C CYS A 214 -27.48 12.46 15.23
N ILE A 215 -26.92 12.28 16.43
CA ILE A 215 -27.67 11.98 17.66
C ILE A 215 -28.66 13.10 18.00
N ALA A 216 -28.20 14.36 17.90
CA ALA A 216 -29.07 15.52 18.17
C ALA A 216 -30.27 15.62 17.21
N LEU A 217 -30.09 15.18 15.95
CA LEU A 217 -31.11 15.19 14.89
C LEU A 217 -31.99 13.94 14.87
N ALA A 218 -31.52 12.82 15.38
CA ALA A 218 -32.15 11.50 15.36
C ALA A 218 -31.67 10.65 16.55
N PRO A 219 -32.17 10.91 17.77
CA PRO A 219 -31.74 10.22 19.00
C PRO A 219 -31.93 8.68 18.94
N GLU A 220 -32.89 8.21 18.15
CA GLU A 220 -33.14 6.78 17.93
C GLU A 220 -31.95 6.02 17.36
N LEU A 221 -30.96 6.68 16.80
CA LEU A 221 -29.69 6.08 16.34
C LEU A 221 -28.94 5.36 17.46
N LEU A 222 -29.07 5.83 18.69
CA LEU A 222 -28.45 5.20 19.85
C LEU A 222 -29.03 3.80 20.19
N THR A 223 -30.14 3.40 19.57
CA THR A 223 -30.66 2.03 19.68
C THR A 223 -30.14 1.10 18.60
N GLN A 224 -29.50 1.64 17.57
CA GLN A 224 -29.01 0.88 16.41
C GLN A 224 -27.57 0.41 16.64
N SER A 225 -27.34 -0.89 16.63
CA SER A 225 -26.01 -1.48 16.86
C SER A 225 -24.96 -0.97 15.86
N ASN A 226 -25.31 -0.78 14.59
CA ASN A 226 -24.38 -0.27 13.59
C ASN A 226 -23.88 1.15 13.92
N PHE A 227 -24.78 2.04 14.37
CA PHE A 227 -24.39 3.38 14.78
C PHE A 227 -23.48 3.35 16.00
N VAL A 228 -23.88 2.58 17.04
CA VAL A 228 -23.10 2.42 18.27
C VAL A 228 -21.71 1.86 17.97
N ASN A 229 -21.61 0.85 17.11
CA ASN A 229 -20.33 0.27 16.71
C ASN A 229 -19.43 1.27 15.97
N ILE A 230 -20.01 2.08 15.09
CA ILE A 230 -19.26 3.13 14.38
C ILE A 230 -18.78 4.19 15.37
N TYR A 231 -19.62 4.61 16.30
CA TYR A 231 -19.22 5.58 17.32
C TYR A 231 -18.07 5.07 18.19
N ILE A 232 -18.17 3.82 18.68
CA ILE A 232 -17.12 3.18 19.48
C ILE A 232 -15.78 3.15 18.71
N SER A 233 -15.80 2.89 17.41
CA SER A 233 -14.57 2.90 16.61
C SER A 233 -13.83 4.25 16.60
N LYS A 234 -14.55 5.35 16.90
CA LYS A 234 -13.96 6.69 17.01
C LYS A 234 -13.30 6.95 18.36
N LEU A 235 -13.63 6.14 19.36
CA LEU A 235 -13.08 6.25 20.72
C LEU A 235 -11.75 5.49 20.87
N HIS A 236 -11.33 4.75 19.85
CA HIS A 236 -10.09 3.97 19.89
C HIS A 236 -8.89 4.86 20.25
N PRO A 237 -7.91 4.31 20.97
CA PRO A 237 -6.68 5.03 21.28
C PRO A 237 -5.84 5.26 20.04
N SER A 238 -4.95 6.23 20.12
CA SER A 238 -3.99 6.53 19.03
C SER A 238 -3.14 5.31 18.68
N ASN A 239 -2.86 5.15 17.40
CA ASN A 239 -1.95 4.11 16.89
C ASN A 239 -0.49 4.26 17.39
N ASP A 240 -0.13 5.42 17.94
CA ASP A 240 1.19 5.67 18.56
C ASP A 240 1.29 5.19 20.02
N LEU A 241 0.21 4.68 20.62
CA LEU A 241 0.17 4.22 22.00
C LEU A 241 0.10 2.69 22.09
N GLN A 242 0.83 2.12 23.06
CA GLN A 242 0.62 0.74 23.52
C GLN A 242 -0.41 0.73 24.68
N TRP A 243 -1.58 1.31 24.41
CA TRP A 243 -2.62 1.56 25.40
C TRP A 243 -2.97 0.37 26.30
N ALA A 244 -2.88 -0.86 25.77
CA ALA A 244 -3.19 -2.08 26.53
C ALA A 244 -2.13 -2.42 27.59
N LYS A 245 -0.93 -1.85 27.48
CA LYS A 245 0.18 -2.04 28.44
C LYS A 245 0.42 -0.81 29.30
N ASP A 246 0.01 0.35 28.83
CA ASP A 246 0.03 1.61 29.56
C ASP A 246 -1.25 1.72 30.40
N THR A 247 -1.12 1.61 31.71
CA THR A 247 -2.24 1.59 32.65
C THR A 247 -3.10 2.86 32.57
N GLU A 248 -2.48 4.04 32.47
CA GLU A 248 -3.20 5.30 32.37
C GLU A 248 -3.97 5.42 31.06
N ALA A 249 -3.33 5.08 29.96
CA ALA A 249 -3.96 5.07 28.63
C ALA A 249 -5.09 4.03 28.56
N HIS A 250 -4.93 2.86 29.22
CA HIS A 250 -5.95 1.83 29.29
C HIS A 250 -7.16 2.27 30.12
N ILE A 251 -6.93 2.88 31.28
CA ILE A 251 -7.98 3.49 32.11
C ILE A 251 -8.74 4.55 31.29
N ALA A 252 -8.01 5.50 30.71
CA ALA A 252 -8.60 6.59 29.94
C ALA A 252 -9.42 6.07 28.73
N TYR A 253 -9.01 4.97 28.12
CA TYR A 253 -9.77 4.34 27.03
C TYR A 253 -11.06 3.70 27.54
N LEU A 254 -10.99 2.92 28.61
CA LEU A 254 -12.18 2.29 29.21
C LEU A 254 -13.18 3.31 29.75
N ASP A 255 -12.70 4.43 30.32
CA ASP A 255 -13.55 5.51 30.79
C ASP A 255 -14.29 6.19 29.64
N ARG A 256 -13.60 6.53 28.53
CA ARG A 256 -14.26 7.04 27.33
C ARG A 256 -15.31 6.07 26.75
N LEU A 257 -15.00 4.77 26.75
CA LEU A 257 -15.98 3.76 26.34
C LEU A 257 -17.19 3.75 27.27
N TRP A 258 -16.96 3.80 28.58
CA TRP A 258 -18.04 3.75 29.55
C TRP A 258 -18.92 5.01 29.50
N ASP A 259 -18.35 6.19 29.39
CA ASP A 259 -19.08 7.46 29.25
C ASP A 259 -20.07 7.42 28.07
N PHE A 260 -19.68 6.82 26.99
CA PHE A 260 -20.57 6.66 25.83
C PHE A 260 -21.59 5.53 26.02
N VAL A 261 -21.15 4.38 26.54
CA VAL A 261 -21.98 3.16 26.59
C VAL A 261 -22.99 3.19 27.76
N ALA A 262 -22.65 3.80 28.90
CA ALA A 262 -23.48 3.80 30.08
C ALA A 262 -24.93 4.32 29.87
N PRO A 263 -25.15 5.45 29.15
CA PRO A 263 -26.50 5.99 28.93
C PRO A 263 -27.31 5.25 27.87
N LEU A 264 -26.71 4.30 27.10
CA LEU A 264 -27.42 3.60 26.04
C LEU A 264 -28.61 2.82 26.55
N ALA A 265 -29.56 2.54 25.67
CA ALA A 265 -30.75 1.76 26.00
C ALA A 265 -30.43 0.31 26.41
N PRO A 266 -31.31 -0.38 27.15
CA PRO A 266 -31.11 -1.76 27.62
C PRO A 266 -30.77 -2.80 26.50
N VAL A 267 -31.11 -2.53 25.26
CA VAL A 267 -30.74 -3.39 24.11
C VAL A 267 -29.21 -3.59 24.01
N HIS A 268 -28.42 -2.68 24.57
CA HIS A 268 -26.95 -2.73 24.62
C HIS A 268 -26.38 -3.27 25.94
N ASN A 269 -27.19 -3.94 26.80
CA ASN A 269 -26.72 -4.45 28.09
C ASN A 269 -25.50 -5.39 27.95
N SER A 270 -25.41 -6.18 26.90
CA SER A 270 -24.23 -7.04 26.65
C SER A 270 -22.96 -6.22 26.42
N LEU A 271 -23.04 -5.12 25.70
CA LEU A 271 -21.93 -4.19 25.50
C LEU A 271 -21.56 -3.44 26.79
N LYS A 272 -22.56 -2.98 27.57
CA LYS A 272 -22.32 -2.36 28.89
C LYS A 272 -21.58 -3.31 29.81
N ALA A 273 -22.04 -4.56 29.88
CA ALA A 273 -21.39 -5.58 30.69
C ALA A 273 -19.95 -5.86 30.23
N HIS A 274 -19.73 -5.91 28.91
CA HIS A 274 -18.40 -6.09 28.35
C HIS A 274 -17.42 -5.00 28.79
N VAL A 275 -17.82 -3.73 28.70
CA VAL A 275 -16.97 -2.59 29.08
C VAL A 275 -16.72 -2.56 30.58
N LEU A 276 -17.77 -2.68 31.40
CA LEU A 276 -17.63 -2.70 32.85
C LEU A 276 -16.80 -3.86 33.37
N TYR A 277 -17.00 -5.06 32.83
CA TYR A 277 -16.19 -6.23 33.17
C TYR A 277 -14.71 -5.93 32.97
N ARG A 278 -14.34 -5.39 31.80
CA ARG A 278 -12.94 -5.07 31.48
C ARG A 278 -12.40 -3.98 32.41
N ARG A 279 -13.22 -3.01 32.77
CA ARG A 279 -12.83 -1.98 33.74
C ARG A 279 -12.60 -2.59 35.13
N LEU A 280 -13.48 -3.44 35.60
CA LEU A 280 -13.33 -4.13 36.89
C LEU A 280 -12.10 -5.04 36.93
N VAL A 281 -11.80 -5.74 35.84
CA VAL A 281 -10.57 -6.54 35.70
C VAL A 281 -9.32 -5.66 35.80
N LEU A 282 -9.33 -4.50 35.14
CA LEU A 282 -8.21 -3.55 35.20
C LEU A 282 -8.08 -2.96 36.63
N ASP A 283 -9.18 -2.52 37.23
CA ASP A 283 -9.17 -2.01 38.59
C ASP A 283 -8.58 -3.02 39.58
N ARG A 284 -9.03 -4.28 39.51
CA ARG A 284 -8.50 -5.37 40.31
C ARG A 284 -7.00 -5.57 40.14
N SER A 285 -6.51 -5.46 38.89
CA SER A 285 -5.07 -5.58 38.61
C SER A 285 -4.26 -4.43 39.21
N GLN A 286 -4.89 -3.32 39.53
CA GLN A 286 -4.28 -2.20 40.25
C GLN A 286 -4.57 -2.23 41.76
N GLY A 287 -5.20 -3.27 42.27
CA GLY A 287 -5.60 -3.37 43.68
C GLY A 287 -6.79 -2.48 44.07
N VAL A 288 -7.51 -1.96 43.06
CA VAL A 288 -8.68 -1.09 43.28
C VAL A 288 -9.96 -1.93 43.17
N TYR A 289 -10.81 -1.81 44.19
CA TYR A 289 -12.12 -2.47 44.26
C TYR A 289 -13.21 -1.42 44.40
N ASP A 290 -13.73 -0.92 43.28
CA ASP A 290 -14.79 0.11 43.30
C ASP A 290 -16.17 -0.52 43.52
N ALA A 291 -16.76 -0.30 44.69
CA ALA A 291 -18.05 -0.87 45.06
C ALA A 291 -19.22 -0.37 44.17
N SER A 292 -19.19 0.90 43.77
CA SER A 292 -20.28 1.49 42.97
C SER A 292 -20.26 0.93 41.55
N ARG A 293 -19.08 0.79 40.96
CA ARG A 293 -18.90 0.18 39.62
C ARG A 293 -19.23 -1.32 39.65
N PHE A 294 -18.87 -2.02 40.71
CA PHE A 294 -19.24 -3.41 40.91
C PHE A 294 -20.76 -3.60 41.01
N VAL A 295 -21.46 -2.76 41.77
CA VAL A 295 -22.92 -2.78 41.88
C VAL A 295 -23.56 -2.47 40.51
N ALA A 296 -23.06 -1.46 39.79
CA ALA A 296 -23.51 -1.16 38.42
C ALA A 296 -23.38 -2.36 37.49
N TYR A 297 -22.29 -3.14 37.62
CA TYR A 297 -22.11 -4.38 36.89
C TYR A 297 -23.13 -5.46 37.26
N LEU A 298 -23.40 -5.66 38.55
CA LEU A 298 -24.42 -6.61 39.06
C LEU A 298 -25.85 -6.27 38.62
N GLN A 299 -26.14 -4.98 38.45
CA GLN A 299 -27.43 -4.49 37.95
C GLN A 299 -27.73 -4.86 36.50
N LEU A 300 -26.72 -5.24 35.71
CA LEU A 300 -26.93 -5.69 34.34
C LEU A 300 -27.48 -7.13 34.36
N PRO A 301 -28.75 -7.35 33.90
CA PRO A 301 -29.43 -8.65 34.04
C PRO A 301 -28.79 -9.72 33.21
N ARG A 302 -28.52 -10.89 33.78
CA ARG A 302 -27.93 -12.03 33.08
C ARG A 302 -28.45 -13.36 33.62
N ASN A 303 -28.56 -14.36 32.75
CA ASN A 303 -28.99 -15.69 33.15
C ASN A 303 -27.76 -16.52 33.57
N ALA A 304 -27.41 -16.45 34.87
CA ALA A 304 -26.31 -17.22 35.46
C ALA A 304 -26.75 -17.86 36.77
N PHE A 305 -26.10 -18.94 37.19
CA PHE A 305 -26.49 -19.72 38.39
C PHE A 305 -26.42 -18.91 39.68
N TYR A 306 -25.54 -17.91 39.76
CA TYR A 306 -25.33 -17.07 40.92
C TYR A 306 -26.30 -15.86 40.96
N VAL A 307 -27.08 -15.58 39.91
CA VAL A 307 -27.98 -14.40 39.84
C VAL A 307 -29.29 -14.70 40.54
N ASN A 308 -29.79 -13.71 41.30
CA ASN A 308 -31.09 -13.81 41.96
C ASN A 308 -32.22 -13.91 40.92
N ARG A 309 -32.91 -15.03 40.93
CA ARG A 309 -34.03 -15.28 39.96
C ARG A 309 -35.19 -14.29 40.14
N GLN A 310 -35.40 -13.77 41.37
CA GLN A 310 -36.42 -12.78 41.62
C GLN A 310 -36.10 -11.44 40.94
N TYR A 311 -34.80 -11.10 40.85
CA TYR A 311 -34.32 -9.94 40.09
C TYR A 311 -34.68 -9.99 38.61
N LEU A 312 -34.71 -11.18 38.03
CA LEU A 312 -35.03 -11.40 36.64
C LEU A 312 -36.53 -11.50 36.31
N LYS A 313 -37.42 -11.46 37.33
CA LYS A 313 -38.86 -11.49 37.07
C LYS A 313 -39.42 -10.23 36.41
N ASP A 314 -38.71 -9.12 36.50
CA ASP A 314 -39.06 -7.90 35.75
C ASP A 314 -38.99 -8.14 34.25
N ALA A 315 -40.06 -7.87 33.55
CA ALA A 315 -40.22 -8.13 32.13
C ALA A 315 -39.19 -7.37 31.28
N ASN A 316 -38.83 -6.12 31.67
CA ASN A 316 -37.83 -5.34 30.94
C ASN A 316 -36.42 -5.89 31.12
N ARG A 317 -36.08 -6.37 32.34
CA ARG A 317 -34.79 -7.01 32.60
C ARG A 317 -34.67 -8.32 31.85
N ASN A 318 -35.68 -9.15 31.88
CA ASN A 318 -35.69 -10.46 31.19
C ASN A 318 -35.63 -10.33 29.68
N ARG A 319 -36.15 -9.23 29.12
CA ARG A 319 -36.12 -8.98 27.67
C ARG A 319 -34.69 -8.69 27.14
N TYR A 320 -33.86 -8.04 27.95
CA TYR A 320 -32.53 -7.57 27.53
C TYR A 320 -31.39 -8.17 28.37
N LEU A 321 -31.40 -9.50 28.46
CA LEU A 321 -30.37 -10.23 29.19
C LEU A 321 -29.00 -10.07 28.53
N VAL A 322 -27.97 -9.97 29.36
CA VAL A 322 -26.58 -9.91 28.96
C VAL A 322 -26.14 -11.25 28.38
N ASN A 323 -25.55 -11.21 27.22
CA ASN A 323 -24.80 -12.32 26.62
C ASN A 323 -23.30 -12.08 26.84
N LEU A 324 -22.69 -12.80 27.78
CA LEU A 324 -21.25 -12.69 28.09
C LEU A 324 -20.35 -13.25 26.99
N ASN A 325 -20.89 -14.09 26.10
CA ASN A 325 -20.16 -14.64 24.94
C ASN A 325 -20.27 -13.73 23.70
N ALA A 326 -20.97 -12.60 23.79
CA ALA A 326 -21.01 -11.63 22.68
C ALA A 326 -19.60 -11.10 22.41
N ASN A 327 -19.17 -11.22 21.15
CA ASN A 327 -17.84 -10.82 20.73
C ASN A 327 -17.85 -9.37 20.25
N TYR A 328 -17.30 -8.48 21.06
CA TYR A 328 -17.09 -7.07 20.75
C TYR A 328 -15.62 -6.73 20.45
N SER A 329 -14.73 -7.73 20.33
CA SER A 329 -13.30 -7.50 20.22
C SER A 329 -12.90 -6.65 19.01
N ALA A 330 -13.58 -6.81 17.89
CA ALA A 330 -13.31 -6.04 16.67
C ALA A 330 -13.64 -4.54 16.81
N ILE A 331 -14.60 -4.18 17.68
CA ILE A 331 -15.07 -2.79 17.84
C ILE A 331 -14.55 -2.14 19.12
N THR A 332 -14.29 -2.90 20.18
CA THR A 332 -13.77 -2.37 21.45
C THR A 332 -12.28 -2.65 21.64
N LEU A 333 -11.64 -3.43 20.79
CA LEU A 333 -10.25 -3.91 20.94
C LEU A 333 -10.02 -4.72 22.23
N LEU A 334 -11.08 -5.12 22.92
CA LEU A 334 -11.05 -5.84 24.19
C LEU A 334 -11.49 -7.29 23.99
N PRO A 335 -10.87 -8.28 24.64
CA PRO A 335 -11.24 -9.69 24.47
C PRO A 335 -12.65 -9.99 25.01
N VAL A 336 -13.25 -11.09 24.57
CA VAL A 336 -14.57 -11.55 24.99
C VAL A 336 -14.59 -11.81 26.51
N VAL A 337 -15.72 -11.61 27.19
CA VAL A 337 -15.87 -11.86 28.64
C VAL A 337 -15.87 -13.35 28.95
N GLY A 338 -16.77 -14.12 28.34
CA GLY A 338 -16.94 -15.54 28.57
C GLY A 338 -17.57 -15.83 29.94
N GLN A 339 -16.74 -16.12 30.92
CA GLN A 339 -17.17 -16.35 32.31
C GLN A 339 -16.80 -15.17 33.20
N ASP A 340 -17.73 -14.72 34.02
CA ASP A 340 -17.54 -13.57 34.93
C ASP A 340 -17.60 -13.94 36.43
N GLU A 341 -17.98 -15.16 36.76
CA GLU A 341 -18.09 -15.61 38.15
C GLU A 341 -16.76 -15.45 38.93
N PRO A 342 -15.57 -15.79 38.35
CA PRO A 342 -14.31 -15.60 39.05
C PRO A 342 -14.03 -14.13 39.44
N LEU A 343 -14.44 -13.18 38.56
CA LEU A 343 -14.34 -11.75 38.88
C LEU A 343 -15.30 -11.36 39.99
N ILE A 344 -16.57 -11.77 39.91
CA ILE A 344 -17.59 -11.48 40.91
C ILE A 344 -17.16 -12.03 42.27
N ARG A 345 -16.68 -13.29 42.28
CA ARG A 345 -16.19 -13.93 43.52
C ARG A 345 -15.01 -13.16 44.12
N SER A 346 -14.05 -12.72 43.31
CA SER A 346 -12.90 -11.98 43.83
C SER A 346 -13.27 -10.61 44.43
N TYR A 347 -14.28 -9.92 43.84
CA TYR A 347 -14.79 -8.68 44.38
C TYR A 347 -15.59 -8.88 45.69
N LEU A 348 -16.44 -9.91 45.74
CA LEU A 348 -17.15 -10.31 46.92
C LEU A 348 -16.19 -10.75 48.05
N ASP A 349 -15.17 -11.55 47.73
CA ASP A 349 -14.14 -11.97 48.67
C ASP A 349 -13.48 -10.77 49.32
N HIS A 350 -13.07 -9.77 48.53
CA HIS A 350 -12.48 -8.54 49.05
C HIS A 350 -13.44 -7.76 49.97
N PHE A 351 -14.69 -7.55 49.57
CA PHE A 351 -15.64 -6.78 50.35
C PHE A 351 -16.12 -7.53 51.63
N PHE A 352 -16.21 -8.84 51.56
CA PHE A 352 -16.71 -9.64 52.68
C PHE A 352 -15.72 -9.79 53.83
N VAL A 353 -14.43 -9.55 53.61
CA VAL A 353 -13.46 -9.52 54.71
C VAL A 353 -13.91 -8.60 55.82
N ASP A 354 -14.31 -7.38 55.51
CA ASP A 354 -14.66 -6.34 56.47
C ASP A 354 -16.18 -6.21 56.70
N SER A 355 -17.02 -6.84 55.88
CA SER A 355 -18.48 -6.73 55.97
C SER A 355 -19.04 -7.53 57.17
N ALA A 356 -20.03 -6.96 57.81
CA ALA A 356 -20.78 -7.66 58.88
C ALA A 356 -21.71 -8.74 58.35
N ASP A 357 -22.26 -8.56 57.15
CA ASP A 357 -23.16 -9.51 56.50
C ASP A 357 -23.01 -9.42 54.94
N TYR A 358 -23.73 -10.27 54.26
CA TYR A 358 -23.70 -10.37 52.80
C TYR A 358 -24.93 -9.74 52.12
N LYS A 359 -25.83 -9.11 52.87
CA LYS A 359 -27.15 -8.72 52.39
C LYS A 359 -27.14 -7.58 51.39
N THR A 360 -26.11 -6.79 51.35
CA THR A 360 -25.94 -5.68 50.39
C THR A 360 -26.11 -6.14 48.94
N TYR A 361 -25.69 -7.34 48.59
CA TYR A 361 -25.75 -7.88 47.26
C TYR A 361 -26.92 -8.85 47.01
N ALA A 362 -27.74 -9.15 48.05
CA ALA A 362 -28.90 -10.06 47.97
C ALA A 362 -29.95 -9.67 46.91
N PRO A 363 -30.16 -8.37 46.58
CA PRO A 363 -31.06 -8.02 45.48
C PRO A 363 -30.66 -8.59 44.17
N TYR A 364 -29.36 -8.75 43.87
CA TYR A 364 -28.78 -9.12 42.57
C TYR A 364 -28.32 -10.58 42.53
N LEU A 365 -27.83 -11.10 43.65
CA LEU A 365 -27.21 -12.43 43.71
C LEU A 365 -28.02 -13.40 44.56
N GLN A 366 -27.91 -14.70 44.29
CA GLN A 366 -28.61 -15.73 45.02
C GLN A 366 -28.10 -15.84 46.47
N ASP A 367 -29.03 -15.97 47.41
CA ASP A 367 -28.71 -16.07 48.86
C ASP A 367 -27.75 -17.22 49.17
N ILE A 368 -27.99 -18.39 48.57
CA ILE A 368 -27.09 -19.55 48.73
C ILE A 368 -25.66 -19.23 48.27
N TYR A 369 -25.49 -18.62 47.10
CA TYR A 369 -24.18 -18.24 46.56
C TYR A 369 -23.50 -17.20 47.47
N LEU A 370 -24.23 -16.20 47.93
CA LEU A 370 -23.70 -15.16 48.81
C LEU A 370 -23.24 -15.72 50.15
N LYS A 371 -24.03 -16.61 50.75
CA LYS A 371 -23.69 -17.29 52.02
C LYS A 371 -22.39 -18.09 51.86
N GLU A 372 -22.27 -18.82 50.77
CA GLU A 372 -21.10 -19.63 50.52
C GLU A 372 -19.85 -18.78 50.36
N VAL A 373 -19.88 -17.75 49.47
CA VAL A 373 -18.74 -16.86 49.27
C VAL A 373 -18.39 -16.07 50.54
N PHE A 374 -19.39 -15.62 51.26
CA PHE A 374 -19.20 -14.91 52.55
C PHE A 374 -18.51 -15.80 53.58
N ALA A 375 -18.99 -17.03 53.77
CA ALA A 375 -18.40 -17.95 54.70
C ALA A 375 -16.97 -18.34 54.30
N GLU A 376 -16.74 -18.60 53.00
CA GLU A 376 -15.42 -18.87 52.46
C GLU A 376 -14.45 -17.71 52.72
N SER A 377 -14.86 -16.48 52.40
CA SER A 377 -14.05 -15.26 52.64
C SER A 377 -13.66 -15.12 54.10
N LYS A 378 -14.64 -15.21 55.03
CA LYS A 378 -14.37 -15.12 56.46
C LYS A 378 -13.43 -16.19 56.95
N ILE A 379 -13.61 -17.44 56.51
CA ILE A 379 -12.78 -18.57 56.90
C ILE A 379 -11.37 -18.44 56.35
N THR A 380 -11.22 -18.14 55.08
CA THR A 380 -9.90 -18.08 54.45
C THR A 380 -9.06 -16.91 54.91
N HIS A 381 -9.68 -15.78 55.22
CA HIS A 381 -8.99 -14.62 55.79
C HIS A 381 -8.88 -14.65 57.35
N GLY A 382 -9.38 -15.69 58.00
CA GLY A 382 -9.23 -15.86 59.44
C GLY A 382 -10.06 -14.86 60.25
N VAL A 383 -11.18 -14.38 59.73
CA VAL A 383 -12.07 -13.40 60.42
C VAL A 383 -13.01 -14.17 61.35
N GLY A 384 -12.81 -14.03 62.65
CA GLY A 384 -13.58 -14.73 63.66
C GLY A 384 -13.24 -16.21 63.80
N ASN A 385 -14.12 -17.00 64.42
CA ASN A 385 -13.91 -18.45 64.55
C ASN A 385 -14.51 -19.18 63.34
N PRO A 386 -13.81 -20.05 62.67
CA PRO A 386 -14.32 -20.82 61.54
C PRO A 386 -15.65 -21.55 61.81
N ASN A 387 -15.88 -21.96 63.05
CA ASN A 387 -17.11 -22.60 63.47
C ASN A 387 -18.33 -21.67 63.42
N GLN A 388 -18.16 -20.35 63.39
CA GLN A 388 -19.25 -19.36 63.19
C GLN A 388 -19.75 -19.35 61.75
N TRP A 389 -18.86 -19.63 60.78
CA TRP A 389 -19.14 -19.51 59.37
C TRP A 389 -19.38 -20.85 58.65
N SER A 390 -18.81 -21.94 59.20
CA SER A 390 -18.96 -23.29 58.63
C SER A 390 -20.43 -23.75 58.46
N PRO A 391 -21.39 -23.39 59.32
CA PRO A 391 -22.80 -23.75 59.10
C PRO A 391 -23.44 -23.14 57.87
N LEU A 392 -22.83 -22.11 57.29
CA LEU A 392 -23.29 -21.48 56.02
C LEU A 392 -22.84 -22.29 54.79
N LEU A 393 -21.93 -23.24 54.96
CA LEU A 393 -21.42 -24.13 53.93
C LEU A 393 -22.01 -25.54 54.07
N SER A 394 -22.18 -26.25 52.97
CA SER A 394 -22.41 -27.70 53.04
C SER A 394 -21.17 -28.42 53.54
N ALA A 395 -21.32 -29.60 54.19
CA ALA A 395 -20.20 -30.40 54.70
C ALA A 395 -19.18 -30.72 53.55
N ALA A 396 -19.68 -31.01 52.36
CA ALA A 396 -18.82 -31.27 51.18
C ALA A 396 -18.02 -30.01 50.77
N LYS A 397 -18.65 -28.82 50.75
CA LYS A 397 -17.95 -27.57 50.41
C LYS A 397 -16.94 -27.18 51.48
N TYR A 398 -17.25 -27.38 52.75
CA TYR A 398 -16.30 -27.10 53.84
C TYR A 398 -15.07 -28.02 53.75
N GLN A 399 -15.28 -29.32 53.43
CA GLN A 399 -14.19 -30.27 53.27
C GLN A 399 -13.36 -29.93 52.02
N ALA A 400 -13.99 -29.61 50.88
CA ALA A 400 -13.31 -29.14 49.68
C ALA A 400 -12.49 -27.86 49.95
N LEU A 401 -13.01 -26.88 50.70
CA LEU A 401 -12.28 -25.68 51.10
C LEU A 401 -11.05 -26.04 51.96
N ARG A 402 -11.19 -26.97 52.86
CA ARG A 402 -10.08 -27.44 53.74
C ARG A 402 -8.95 -28.12 52.95
N GLU A 403 -9.32 -28.93 51.94
CA GLU A 403 -8.38 -29.69 51.08
C GLU A 403 -7.77 -28.86 49.97
N ARG A 404 -8.47 -27.86 49.52
CA ARG A 404 -7.99 -26.99 48.40
C ARG A 404 -6.63 -26.38 48.75
N ILE A 405 -5.73 -26.50 47.79
CA ILE A 405 -4.41 -25.91 47.80
C ILE A 405 -4.44 -24.66 46.95
N ASP A 406 -4.05 -23.49 47.47
CA ASP A 406 -3.91 -22.28 46.72
C ASP A 406 -2.43 -21.88 46.66
N LEU A 407 -1.91 -21.68 45.48
CA LEU A 407 -0.62 -21.07 45.17
C LEU A 407 -0.88 -20.07 44.02
N ASP A 408 -1.59 -18.99 44.35
CA ASP A 408 -2.09 -18.08 43.34
C ASP A 408 -1.29 -16.78 43.36
N PHE A 409 -0.92 -16.26 42.18
CA PHE A 409 -0.29 -14.95 42.10
C PHE A 409 -1.31 -13.86 42.40
N ALA A 410 -0.86 -12.80 43.09
CA ALA A 410 -1.72 -11.65 43.28
C ALA A 410 -2.12 -11.03 41.93
N TYR A 411 -3.37 -10.59 41.78
CA TYR A 411 -3.85 -9.91 40.59
C TYR A 411 -3.04 -8.63 40.25
N THR A 412 -2.35 -8.07 41.26
CA THR A 412 -1.46 -6.92 41.14
C THR A 412 -0.04 -7.25 40.68
N SER A 413 0.25 -8.51 40.38
CA SER A 413 1.56 -8.93 39.89
C SER A 413 1.94 -8.16 38.60
N PRO A 414 3.15 -7.56 38.55
CA PRO A 414 3.58 -6.77 37.39
C PRO A 414 3.61 -7.60 36.12
N THR A 415 3.13 -7.03 35.02
CA THR A 415 3.15 -7.67 33.67
C THR A 415 4.40 -7.35 32.89
N THR A 416 5.21 -6.36 33.29
CA THR A 416 6.44 -5.96 32.61
C THR A 416 7.54 -5.66 33.60
N TYR A 417 8.80 -6.01 33.27
CA TYR A 417 9.97 -5.73 34.09
C TYR A 417 11.04 -5.04 33.24
N GLY A 418 11.41 -3.83 33.61
CA GLY A 418 12.58 -3.17 33.03
C GLY A 418 13.87 -3.88 33.42
N ALA A 419 14.97 -3.62 32.71
CA ALA A 419 16.27 -4.22 32.96
C ALA A 419 16.72 -4.09 34.42
N ASP A 420 16.52 -2.92 35.02
CA ASP A 420 16.94 -2.58 36.38
C ASP A 420 15.85 -2.77 37.44
N THR A 421 14.65 -3.24 37.06
CA THR A 421 13.52 -3.41 38.00
C THR A 421 13.81 -4.54 38.99
N LYS A 422 13.63 -4.27 40.28
CA LYS A 422 13.65 -5.32 41.31
C LYS A 422 12.43 -6.21 41.16
N VAL A 423 12.63 -7.51 41.19
CA VAL A 423 11.55 -8.49 41.06
C VAL A 423 11.04 -8.86 42.44
N SER A 424 9.73 -8.66 42.64
CA SER A 424 9.00 -9.22 43.76
C SER A 424 7.65 -9.75 43.31
N LEU A 425 7.21 -10.85 43.90
CA LEU A 425 5.93 -11.49 43.59
C LEU A 425 5.14 -11.66 44.88
N ASP A 426 3.89 -11.29 44.85
CA ASP A 426 2.96 -11.61 45.93
C ASP A 426 2.19 -12.87 45.54
N VAL A 427 2.26 -13.87 46.42
CA VAL A 427 1.62 -15.19 46.24
C VAL A 427 0.73 -15.51 47.41
N ASP A 428 -0.52 -15.82 47.14
CA ASP A 428 -1.48 -16.31 48.13
C ASP A 428 -1.26 -17.82 48.33
N VAL A 429 -0.95 -18.18 49.55
CA VAL A 429 -0.60 -19.57 49.95
C VAL A 429 -1.66 -20.08 50.91
N LYS A 430 -2.21 -21.25 50.59
CA LYS A 430 -3.16 -21.95 51.44
C LYS A 430 -2.92 -23.44 51.42
N ASN A 431 -2.96 -24.11 52.56
CA ASN A 431 -2.83 -25.54 52.72
C ASN A 431 -1.51 -26.09 52.20
N VAL A 432 -0.41 -25.36 52.36
CA VAL A 432 0.95 -25.77 51.93
C VAL A 432 1.83 -25.73 53.17
N LYS A 433 2.25 -26.90 53.63
CA LYS A 433 3.16 -27.05 54.80
C LYS A 433 4.60 -26.72 54.45
N LYS A 434 5.03 -27.19 53.30
CA LYS A 434 6.37 -26.93 52.74
C LYS A 434 6.22 -26.35 51.34
N LEU A 435 6.70 -25.12 51.15
CA LEU A 435 6.78 -24.46 49.85
C LEU A 435 8.24 -24.50 49.38
N VAL A 436 8.45 -25.03 48.19
CA VAL A 436 9.74 -24.98 47.51
C VAL A 436 9.63 -23.94 46.37
N VAL A 437 10.54 -22.98 46.39
CA VAL A 437 10.64 -21.96 45.32
C VAL A 437 11.93 -22.23 44.57
N LYS A 438 11.79 -22.57 43.30
CA LYS A 438 12.91 -22.82 42.40
C LYS A 438 13.01 -21.68 41.37
N ILE A 439 14.24 -21.24 41.13
CA ILE A 439 14.54 -20.19 40.17
C ILE A 439 15.47 -20.77 39.10
N TYR A 440 15.09 -20.63 37.86
CA TYR A 440 15.87 -21.02 36.71
C TYR A 440 16.19 -19.77 35.89
N GLU A 441 17.45 -19.54 35.62
CA GLU A 441 17.94 -18.55 34.65
C GLU A 441 18.06 -19.27 33.30
N LEU A 442 17.30 -18.83 32.33
CA LEU A 442 17.25 -19.48 31.03
C LEU A 442 18.27 -18.85 30.07
N ASN A 443 19.01 -19.67 29.36
CA ASN A 443 19.80 -19.21 28.24
C ASN A 443 18.85 -18.87 27.06
N ALA A 444 18.31 -17.66 27.06
CA ALA A 444 17.33 -17.23 26.10
C ALA A 444 17.91 -17.21 24.67
N GLU A 445 19.19 -16.86 24.52
CA GLU A 445 19.86 -16.87 23.21
C GLU A 445 19.83 -18.27 22.59
N ASN A 446 20.29 -19.26 23.32
CA ASN A 446 20.32 -20.65 22.83
C ASN A 446 18.91 -21.17 22.53
N PHE A 447 17.93 -20.83 23.38
CA PHE A 447 16.54 -21.23 23.16
C PHE A 447 15.99 -20.59 21.87
N TYR A 448 16.14 -19.28 21.70
CA TYR A 448 15.65 -18.56 20.52
C TYR A 448 16.33 -19.04 19.24
N ARG A 449 17.63 -19.32 19.30
CA ARG A 449 18.38 -19.83 18.13
C ARG A 449 17.95 -21.23 17.70
N GLN A 450 17.58 -22.10 18.66
CA GLN A 450 17.17 -23.46 18.37
C GLN A 450 15.69 -23.57 18.01
N GLN A 451 14.82 -22.85 18.70
CA GLN A 451 13.37 -23.01 18.58
C GLN A 451 12.72 -21.95 17.69
N LEU A 452 13.36 -20.79 17.47
CA LEU A 452 12.85 -19.64 16.70
C LEU A 452 11.43 -19.22 17.13
N GLN A 453 11.10 -19.40 18.42
CA GLN A 453 9.81 -19.06 19.02
C GLN A 453 9.99 -18.43 20.41
N ALA A 454 8.96 -17.71 20.86
CA ALA A 454 8.97 -17.10 22.19
C ALA A 454 8.97 -18.16 23.29
N ILE A 455 9.69 -17.88 24.37
CA ILE A 455 9.68 -18.71 25.56
C ILE A 455 8.29 -18.60 26.22
N SER A 456 7.75 -19.71 26.68
CA SER A 456 6.46 -19.78 27.37
C SER A 456 6.57 -20.46 28.74
N THR A 457 5.54 -20.31 29.56
CA THR A 457 5.46 -20.96 30.86
C THR A 457 5.40 -22.50 30.79
N SER A 458 5.12 -23.05 29.59
CA SER A 458 5.11 -24.50 29.35
C SER A 458 6.50 -25.08 29.08
N ILE A 459 7.55 -24.26 29.15
CA ILE A 459 8.93 -24.75 28.96
C ILE A 459 9.21 -25.95 29.87
N ASN A 460 9.79 -27.00 29.27
CA ASN A 460 10.19 -28.18 30.04
C ASN A 460 11.43 -27.86 30.88
N LEU A 461 11.31 -28.04 32.19
CA LEU A 461 12.39 -27.84 33.16
C LEU A 461 12.95 -29.18 33.69
N ASP A 462 12.45 -30.34 33.21
CA ASP A 462 12.89 -31.64 33.64
C ASP A 462 14.39 -31.85 33.32
N GLY A 463 15.12 -32.24 34.32
CA GLY A 463 16.57 -32.41 34.21
C GLY A 463 17.41 -31.13 34.34
N LEU A 464 16.77 -29.98 34.47
CA LEU A 464 17.48 -28.74 34.77
C LEU A 464 17.70 -28.57 36.27
N VAL A 465 18.88 -28.16 36.64
CA VAL A 465 19.21 -27.79 38.01
C VAL A 465 18.82 -26.35 38.23
N PRO A 466 18.01 -26.00 39.25
CA PRO A 466 17.69 -24.62 39.55
C PRO A 466 18.93 -23.83 39.94
N ASN A 467 19.04 -22.60 39.47
CA ASN A 467 20.13 -21.69 39.88
C ASN A 467 20.03 -21.35 41.36
N TYR A 468 18.79 -21.25 41.85
CA TYR A 468 18.50 -20.99 43.26
C TYR A 468 17.31 -21.82 43.72
N GLU A 469 17.35 -22.30 44.93
CA GLU A 469 16.25 -23.03 45.58
C GLU A 469 16.08 -22.55 47.01
N ARG A 470 14.83 -22.25 47.37
CA ARG A 470 14.45 -21.92 48.78
C ARG A 470 13.36 -22.86 49.23
N SER A 471 13.48 -23.35 50.43
CA SER A 471 12.44 -24.16 51.08
C SER A 471 11.91 -23.43 52.33
N LEU A 472 10.60 -23.19 52.34
CA LEU A 472 9.90 -22.46 53.38
C LEU A 472 8.92 -23.41 54.08
N GLN A 473 8.88 -23.32 55.41
CA GLN A 473 7.96 -24.11 56.23
C GLN A 473 6.86 -23.21 56.77
N TYR A 474 5.62 -23.62 56.59
CA TYR A 474 4.46 -22.90 57.14
C TYR A 474 3.72 -23.75 58.15
N SER A 475 3.39 -23.13 59.26
CA SER A 475 2.56 -23.72 60.36
C SER A 475 1.12 -23.19 60.36
N VAL A 476 0.73 -22.54 59.26
CA VAL A 476 -0.59 -21.95 59.12
C VAL A 476 -1.67 -23.02 58.99
N ALA A 477 -2.84 -22.79 59.61
CA ALA A 477 -3.95 -23.74 59.53
C ALA A 477 -4.40 -23.94 58.05
N PRO A 478 -4.77 -25.16 57.66
CA PRO A 478 -5.10 -25.46 56.25
C PRO A 478 -6.22 -24.63 55.61
N LEU A 479 -7.08 -24.02 56.43
CA LEU A 479 -8.18 -23.17 55.98
C LEU A 479 -7.74 -21.74 55.62
N LEU A 480 -6.62 -21.29 56.22
CA LEU A 480 -6.18 -19.89 56.05
C LEU A 480 -5.41 -19.72 54.73
N ARG A 481 -5.77 -18.70 54.00
CA ARG A 481 -5.08 -18.21 52.83
C ARG A 481 -4.30 -16.95 53.22
N VAL A 482 -2.98 -17.01 53.08
CA VAL A 482 -2.09 -15.94 53.54
C VAL A 482 -1.29 -15.45 52.32
N ARG A 483 -1.29 -14.14 52.13
CA ARG A 483 -0.43 -13.51 51.14
C ARG A 483 0.98 -13.37 51.63
N HIS A 484 1.93 -13.92 50.88
CA HIS A 484 3.34 -13.80 51.16
C HIS A 484 4.02 -13.00 50.02
N LYS A 485 4.84 -12.05 50.40
CA LYS A 485 5.69 -11.32 49.45
C LYS A 485 7.03 -12.04 49.33
N PHE A 486 7.38 -12.34 48.11
CA PHE A 486 8.66 -12.95 47.76
C PHE A 486 9.53 -11.99 46.98
N ASP A 487 10.62 -11.54 47.60
CA ASP A 487 11.63 -10.74 46.95
C ASP A 487 12.70 -11.64 46.33
N PHE A 488 13.11 -11.28 45.09
CA PHE A 488 14.09 -12.04 44.32
C PHE A 488 15.32 -11.19 43.98
N PRO A 489 16.22 -10.96 44.98
CA PRO A 489 17.44 -10.21 44.76
C PRO A 489 18.39 -10.92 43.77
N GLU A 490 18.19 -12.21 43.57
CA GLU A 490 18.96 -13.04 42.63
C GLU A 490 18.68 -12.66 41.18
N LEU A 491 17.49 -12.13 40.89
CA LEU A 491 17.08 -11.65 39.56
C LEU A 491 17.50 -10.18 39.34
N ASN A 492 18.76 -9.89 39.64
CA ASN A 492 19.31 -8.53 39.57
C ASN A 492 19.82 -8.15 38.17
N LYS A 493 20.02 -9.09 37.28
CA LYS A 493 20.48 -8.88 35.90
C LYS A 493 19.32 -8.91 34.91
N PRO A 494 19.47 -8.26 33.73
CA PRO A 494 18.59 -8.54 32.62
C PRO A 494 18.68 -10.01 32.18
N GLY A 495 17.58 -10.58 31.69
CA GLY A 495 17.54 -11.97 31.27
C GLY A 495 16.13 -12.55 31.33
N VAL A 496 16.04 -13.87 31.14
CA VAL A 496 14.79 -14.63 31.20
C VAL A 496 14.87 -15.61 32.34
N TYR A 497 13.89 -15.54 33.22
CA TYR A 497 13.84 -16.32 34.46
C TYR A 497 12.53 -17.07 34.58
N VAL A 498 12.57 -18.28 35.08
CA VAL A 498 11.39 -19.02 35.53
C VAL A 498 11.45 -19.15 37.04
N VAL A 499 10.42 -18.67 37.71
CA VAL A 499 10.21 -18.85 39.14
C VAL A 499 9.07 -19.85 39.33
N ASP A 500 9.37 -21.00 39.92
CA ASP A 500 8.44 -22.11 40.11
C ASP A 500 8.15 -22.30 41.60
N PHE A 501 6.91 -22.08 42.02
CA PHE A 501 6.42 -22.27 43.37
C PHE A 501 5.79 -23.67 43.46
N ILE A 502 6.34 -24.54 44.29
CA ILE A 502 5.94 -25.96 44.37
C ILE A 502 5.51 -26.29 45.80
N GLY A 503 4.29 -26.78 45.96
CA GLY A 503 3.79 -27.21 47.29
C GLY A 503 2.62 -28.20 47.15
N ASN A 504 2.67 -29.24 47.94
CA ASN A 504 1.63 -30.28 48.03
C ASN A 504 1.15 -30.81 46.66
N GLY A 505 2.07 -31.08 45.72
CA GLY A 505 1.74 -31.61 44.41
C GLY A 505 1.25 -30.58 43.39
N ILE A 506 1.20 -29.29 43.74
CA ILE A 506 0.82 -28.19 42.84
C ILE A 506 2.04 -27.33 42.54
N SER A 507 2.14 -26.84 41.32
CA SER A 507 3.13 -25.87 40.87
C SER A 507 2.45 -24.64 40.29
N SER A 508 2.93 -23.47 40.69
CA SER A 508 2.56 -22.17 40.06
C SER A 508 3.83 -21.48 39.59
N ARG A 509 3.81 -21.06 38.32
CA ARG A 509 5.02 -20.65 37.61
C ARG A 509 4.90 -19.23 37.07
N ALA A 510 5.91 -18.42 37.30
CA ALA A 510 6.10 -17.12 36.68
C ALA A 510 7.26 -17.14 35.69
N LEU A 511 7.03 -16.75 34.45
CA LEU A 511 8.08 -16.46 33.48
C LEU A 511 8.31 -14.95 33.48
N ILE A 512 9.53 -14.54 33.88
CA ILE A 512 9.90 -13.14 34.03
C ILE A 512 10.96 -12.82 32.98
N ILE A 513 10.66 -11.82 32.13
CA ILE A 513 11.57 -11.32 31.09
C ILE A 513 11.99 -9.91 31.49
N LYS A 514 13.27 -9.71 31.76
CA LYS A 514 13.86 -8.43 32.14
C LYS A 514 14.71 -7.88 31.03
N GLY A 515 14.35 -6.68 30.58
CA GLY A 515 15.06 -5.99 29.50
C GLY A 515 14.65 -6.45 28.12
N ARG A 516 15.01 -5.65 27.15
CA ARG A 516 14.68 -5.83 25.73
C ARG A 516 15.70 -5.11 24.87
N LEU A 517 15.99 -5.69 23.73
CA LEU A 517 16.69 -5.04 22.63
C LEU A 517 15.71 -4.82 21.48
N ASP A 518 15.77 -3.63 20.87
CA ASP A 518 15.09 -3.27 19.65
C ASP A 518 16.11 -3.10 18.52
N PHE A 519 15.65 -2.78 17.32
CA PHE A 519 16.51 -2.59 16.17
C PHE A 519 15.96 -1.55 15.21
N ILE A 520 16.85 -0.98 14.41
CA ILE A 520 16.53 -0.32 13.16
C ILE A 520 17.22 -1.08 12.03
N VAL A 521 16.59 -1.10 10.86
CA VAL A 521 17.13 -1.77 9.68
C VAL A 521 16.97 -0.88 8.47
N ARG A 522 17.99 -0.82 7.63
CA ARG A 522 17.95 -0.14 6.33
C ARG A 522 18.55 -1.02 5.25
N THR A 523 17.97 -0.99 4.08
CA THR A 523 18.53 -1.65 2.92
C THR A 523 19.67 -0.82 2.37
N THR A 524 20.82 -1.45 2.22
CA THR A 524 22.04 -0.88 1.67
C THR A 524 22.38 -1.57 0.35
N THR A 525 23.47 -1.19 -0.27
CA THR A 525 23.95 -1.81 -1.51
C THR A 525 24.54 -3.21 -1.29
N ALA A 526 24.88 -3.56 -0.05
CA ALA A 526 25.52 -4.83 0.31
C ALA A 526 24.61 -5.80 1.06
N GLY A 527 23.37 -5.42 1.32
CA GLY A 527 22.43 -6.17 2.13
C GLY A 527 21.59 -5.27 3.02
N GLN A 528 21.14 -5.82 4.14
CA GLN A 528 20.36 -5.11 5.13
C GLN A 528 21.25 -4.82 6.35
N MET A 529 21.39 -3.56 6.68
CA MET A 529 22.22 -3.10 7.79
C MET A 529 21.33 -2.86 9.00
N PHE A 530 21.68 -3.51 10.10
CA PHE A 530 21.00 -3.40 11.39
C PHE A 530 21.83 -2.56 12.36
N GLN A 531 21.13 -1.84 13.22
CA GLN A 531 21.68 -1.28 14.44
C GLN A 531 20.79 -1.70 15.61
N VAL A 532 21.38 -2.30 16.62
CA VAL A 532 20.67 -2.74 17.81
C VAL A 532 20.54 -1.58 18.79
N ILE A 533 19.37 -1.44 19.40
CA ILE A 533 19.03 -0.32 20.28
C ILE A 533 18.59 -0.88 21.64
N ASP A 534 19.11 -0.29 22.71
CA ASP A 534 18.71 -0.61 24.08
C ASP A 534 17.40 0.10 24.49
N ALA A 535 16.93 -0.19 25.70
CA ALA A 535 15.74 0.45 26.26
C ALA A 535 15.87 1.98 26.43
N LYS A 536 17.09 2.51 26.49
CA LYS A 536 17.39 3.95 26.61
C LYS A 536 17.50 4.64 25.23
N LYS A 537 17.17 3.91 24.17
CA LYS A 537 17.26 4.40 22.78
C LYS A 537 18.69 4.75 22.34
N SER A 538 19.66 4.02 22.86
CA SER A 538 21.07 4.15 22.49
C SER A 538 21.52 2.96 21.65
N ILE A 539 22.47 3.20 20.73
CA ILE A 539 23.05 2.12 19.91
C ILE A 539 23.92 1.21 20.80
N VAL A 540 23.68 -0.09 20.71
CA VAL A 540 24.47 -1.14 21.36
C VAL A 540 25.66 -1.50 20.46
N LYS A 541 26.84 -0.96 20.76
CA LYS A 541 28.04 -1.12 19.91
C LYS A 541 28.57 -2.56 19.83
N ASN A 542 28.40 -3.34 20.89
CA ASN A 542 28.85 -4.75 20.93
C ASN A 542 27.63 -5.67 20.83
N SER A 543 27.01 -5.70 19.69
CA SER A 543 25.82 -6.50 19.47
C SER A 543 26.07 -7.61 18.45
N GLN A 544 25.26 -8.64 18.54
CA GLN A 544 25.31 -9.84 17.70
C GLN A 544 23.92 -10.12 17.13
N LEU A 545 23.90 -10.71 15.96
CA LEU A 545 22.68 -11.08 15.25
C LEU A 545 22.81 -12.48 14.66
N TRP A 546 21.83 -13.34 14.89
CA TRP A 546 21.72 -14.65 14.26
C TRP A 546 20.49 -14.69 13.37
N VAL A 547 20.67 -15.07 12.13
CA VAL A 547 19.62 -15.25 11.14
C VAL A 547 19.96 -16.36 10.17
N GLY A 548 19.01 -17.25 9.88
CA GLY A 548 19.20 -18.34 8.91
C GLY A 548 20.39 -19.27 9.21
N GLY A 549 20.76 -19.42 10.47
CA GLY A 549 21.93 -20.23 10.90
C GLY A 549 23.27 -19.49 10.83
N ALA A 550 23.30 -18.27 10.28
CA ALA A 550 24.51 -17.42 10.23
C ALA A 550 24.58 -16.47 11.43
N HIS A 551 25.81 -16.12 11.81
CA HIS A 551 26.11 -15.23 12.91
C HIS A 551 26.85 -14.00 12.41
N TYR A 552 26.38 -12.83 12.81
CA TYR A 552 26.92 -11.54 12.45
C TYR A 552 27.21 -10.71 13.71
N THR A 553 28.28 -9.93 13.68
CA THR A 553 28.69 -9.06 14.78
C THR A 553 28.74 -7.61 14.31
N SER A 554 28.46 -6.69 15.21
CA SER A 554 28.54 -5.26 14.92
C SER A 554 30.00 -4.79 14.70
N ASN A 555 30.13 -3.78 13.86
CA ASN A 555 31.36 -3.01 13.72
C ASN A 555 31.49 -1.97 14.87
N GLU A 556 32.53 -1.13 14.81
CA GLU A 556 32.81 -0.09 15.81
C GLU A 556 31.68 0.97 15.94
N ASP A 557 30.89 1.15 14.88
CA ASP A 557 29.75 2.07 14.86
C ASP A 557 28.43 1.41 15.31
N GLY A 558 28.47 0.11 15.65
CA GLY A 558 27.31 -0.68 16.05
C GLY A 558 26.46 -1.18 14.89
N GLU A 559 26.99 -1.17 13.66
CA GLU A 559 26.30 -1.62 12.46
C GLU A 559 26.58 -3.11 12.22
N ILE A 560 25.53 -3.88 11.93
CA ILE A 560 25.57 -5.29 11.55
C ILE A 560 25.08 -5.43 10.12
N ASN A 561 25.95 -5.83 9.21
CA ASN A 561 25.57 -6.04 7.81
C ASN A 561 25.18 -7.49 7.57
N VAL A 562 23.93 -7.70 7.18
CA VAL A 562 23.36 -8.99 6.80
C VAL A 562 23.23 -9.01 5.28
N PRO A 563 23.93 -9.89 4.56
CA PRO A 563 23.81 -10.00 3.10
C PRO A 563 22.39 -10.30 2.67
N PHE A 564 22.05 -9.99 1.41
CA PHE A 564 20.77 -10.39 0.85
C PHE A 564 20.58 -11.90 0.86
N SER A 565 19.33 -12.32 0.97
CA SER A 565 18.97 -13.74 1.06
C SER A 565 18.77 -14.36 -0.31
N THR A 566 19.14 -15.64 -0.45
CA THR A 566 18.68 -16.48 -1.57
C THR A 566 17.22 -16.94 -1.38
N ASN A 567 16.71 -16.91 -0.15
CA ASN A 567 15.33 -17.26 0.23
C ASN A 567 14.67 -16.06 0.90
N ALA A 568 14.15 -15.14 0.11
CA ALA A 568 13.52 -13.93 0.61
C ALA A 568 12.21 -14.20 1.36
N GLY A 569 11.94 -13.43 2.39
CA GLY A 569 10.68 -13.48 3.14
C GLY A 569 10.82 -13.10 4.59
N LEU A 570 9.70 -13.23 5.33
CA LEU A 570 9.67 -12.95 6.75
C LEU A 570 10.51 -13.99 7.50
N THR A 571 11.63 -13.55 8.05
CA THR A 571 12.64 -14.43 8.67
C THR A 571 12.80 -14.06 10.13
N PRO A 572 12.72 -15.04 11.06
CA PRO A 572 13.04 -14.81 12.47
C PRO A 572 14.56 -14.63 12.64
N PHE A 573 14.92 -13.75 13.55
CA PHE A 573 16.30 -13.51 13.93
C PHE A 573 16.42 -13.18 15.41
N VAL A 574 17.61 -13.41 15.96
CA VAL A 574 17.93 -13.16 17.37
C VAL A 574 19.00 -12.08 17.43
N ILE A 575 18.73 -11.04 18.22
CA ILE A 575 19.73 -10.04 18.58
C ILE A 575 20.15 -10.21 20.03
N SER A 576 21.44 -9.98 20.31
CA SER A 576 22.01 -10.11 21.65
C SER A 576 23.11 -9.09 21.87
N ASP A 577 23.23 -8.63 23.12
CA ASP A 577 24.39 -7.85 23.60
C ASP A 577 25.29 -8.66 24.53
N GLY A 578 25.07 -9.99 24.61
CA GLY A 578 25.72 -10.91 25.52
C GLY A 578 25.05 -11.04 26.89
N GLN A 579 24.11 -10.15 27.23
CA GLN A 579 23.30 -10.23 28.45
C GLN A 579 21.82 -10.43 28.15
N ILE A 580 21.28 -9.63 27.24
CA ILE A 580 19.91 -9.69 26.79
C ILE A 580 19.88 -10.28 25.38
N SER A 581 18.94 -11.20 25.15
CA SER A 581 18.66 -11.69 23.80
C SER A 581 17.17 -11.55 23.51
N THR A 582 16.85 -11.06 22.33
CA THR A 582 15.48 -10.82 21.89
C THR A 582 15.25 -11.44 20.52
N LEU A 583 14.13 -12.16 20.40
CA LEU A 583 13.67 -12.73 19.13
C LEU A 583 12.79 -11.73 18.40
N HIS A 584 13.13 -11.47 17.14
CA HIS A 584 12.39 -10.59 16.23
C HIS A 584 12.16 -11.28 14.89
N GLN A 585 11.44 -10.58 14.03
CA GLN A 585 11.25 -10.97 12.63
C GLN A 585 11.45 -9.75 11.73
N PHE A 586 12.02 -9.96 10.55
CA PHE A 586 12.17 -8.95 9.52
C PHE A 586 11.95 -9.56 8.14
N ASN A 587 11.66 -8.70 7.16
CA ASN A 587 11.61 -9.14 5.77
C ASN A 587 13.03 -9.23 5.24
N HIS A 588 13.59 -10.45 5.16
CA HIS A 588 14.91 -10.69 4.59
C HIS A 588 14.80 -10.64 3.07
N GLU A 589 15.41 -9.63 2.46
CA GLU A 589 15.27 -9.33 1.05
C GLU A 589 16.21 -10.16 0.18
N ALA A 590 15.74 -10.56 -1.01
CA ALA A 590 16.64 -11.06 -2.06
C ALA A 590 17.34 -9.89 -2.75
N GLU A 591 18.52 -10.14 -3.30
CA GLU A 591 19.25 -9.17 -4.12
C GLU A 591 18.54 -9.01 -5.47
N ALA A 592 17.89 -7.86 -5.66
CA ALA A 592 17.11 -7.59 -6.87
C ALA A 592 17.53 -6.25 -7.48
N TYR A 593 18.04 -6.30 -8.69
CA TYR A 593 18.45 -5.12 -9.45
C TYR A 593 17.33 -4.60 -10.34
N SER A 594 17.24 -3.29 -10.45
CA SER A 594 16.32 -2.62 -11.38
C SER A 594 17.04 -1.48 -12.09
N LEU A 595 17.08 -1.58 -13.43
CA LEU A 595 17.56 -0.52 -14.31
C LEU A 595 16.37 0.29 -14.80
N SER A 596 16.40 1.59 -14.56
CA SER A 596 15.44 2.54 -15.12
C SER A 596 16.17 3.54 -15.99
N ALA A 597 15.54 4.02 -17.06
CA ALA A 597 16.08 5.12 -17.82
C ALA A 597 14.98 6.05 -18.31
N GLY A 598 15.16 7.33 -18.11
CA GLY A 598 14.48 8.36 -18.84
C GLY A 598 15.14 8.51 -20.21
N ILE A 599 14.48 8.08 -21.26
CA ILE A 599 14.98 8.21 -22.65
C ILE A 599 14.13 9.27 -23.33
N SER A 600 14.77 10.27 -23.89
CA SER A 600 14.09 11.38 -24.54
C SER A 600 14.79 11.73 -25.86
N VAL A 601 13.98 11.96 -26.87
CA VAL A 601 14.43 12.49 -28.14
C VAL A 601 13.53 13.66 -28.51
N ASP A 602 14.15 14.76 -28.95
CA ASP A 602 13.40 15.90 -29.45
C ASP A 602 12.82 15.58 -30.82
N ARG A 603 11.50 15.54 -30.92
CA ARG A 603 10.80 15.25 -32.17
C ARG A 603 11.17 16.22 -33.30
N GLU A 604 11.38 17.48 -33.00
CA GLU A 604 11.72 18.53 -33.96
C GLU A 604 13.14 18.36 -34.52
N SER A 605 14.00 17.62 -33.80
CA SER A 605 15.34 17.24 -34.28
C SER A 605 15.35 16.01 -35.21
N LEU A 606 14.24 15.26 -35.30
CA LEU A 606 14.13 14.04 -36.12
C LEU A 606 13.94 14.36 -37.61
N LEU A 607 14.81 15.19 -38.15
CA LEU A 607 14.83 15.54 -39.57
C LEU A 607 15.62 14.53 -40.37
N GLN A 608 15.07 14.08 -41.53
CA GLN A 608 15.69 13.07 -42.37
C GLN A 608 17.17 13.38 -42.66
N ARG A 609 18.02 12.37 -42.54
CA ARG A 609 19.47 12.42 -42.80
C ARG A 609 20.26 13.37 -41.87
N LYS A 610 19.64 14.07 -40.94
CA LYS A 610 20.34 14.90 -39.94
C LYS A 610 20.74 14.06 -38.73
N LEU A 611 21.69 14.57 -37.96
CA LEU A 611 22.05 13.99 -36.64
C LEU A 611 21.07 14.51 -35.61
N ALA A 612 20.47 13.61 -34.86
CA ALA A 612 19.59 13.91 -33.76
C ALA A 612 20.18 13.33 -32.45
N PRO A 613 20.09 14.06 -31.33
CA PRO A 613 20.48 13.55 -30.04
C PRO A 613 19.37 12.70 -29.40
N VAL A 614 19.71 11.53 -28.88
CA VAL A 614 18.91 10.85 -27.86
C VAL A 614 19.58 11.09 -26.50
N MET A 615 18.81 11.55 -25.54
CA MET A 615 19.23 11.78 -24.18
C MET A 615 18.75 10.64 -23.29
N ILE A 616 19.67 10.05 -22.51
CA ILE A 616 19.40 8.91 -21.65
C ILE A 616 19.86 9.26 -20.23
N ARG A 617 18.94 9.20 -19.30
CA ARG A 617 19.18 9.32 -17.87
C ARG A 617 18.92 8.00 -17.20
N ALA A 618 19.96 7.19 -17.05
CA ALA A 618 19.88 5.92 -16.38
C ALA A 618 19.94 6.05 -14.85
N GLY A 619 19.30 5.11 -14.17
CA GLY A 619 19.41 4.92 -12.74
C GLY A 619 19.36 3.43 -12.43
N LEU A 620 20.30 2.98 -11.59
CA LEU A 620 20.35 1.60 -11.12
C LEU A 620 19.99 1.57 -9.63
N LYS A 621 19.17 0.62 -9.25
CA LYS A 621 18.81 0.37 -7.85
C LYS A 621 18.97 -1.10 -7.53
N VAL A 622 19.41 -1.40 -6.30
CA VAL A 622 19.30 -2.71 -5.68
C VAL A 622 18.29 -2.59 -4.54
N ASN A 623 17.23 -3.37 -4.57
CA ASN A 623 16.12 -3.33 -3.58
C ASN A 623 15.60 -1.91 -3.30
N GLY A 624 15.49 -1.09 -4.33
CA GLY A 624 15.05 0.30 -4.21
C GLY A 624 16.12 1.31 -3.77
N THR A 625 17.31 0.85 -3.32
CA THR A 625 18.44 1.70 -2.94
C THR A 625 19.26 2.05 -4.17
N PRO A 626 19.51 3.35 -4.47
CA PRO A 626 20.36 3.75 -5.58
C PRO A 626 21.79 3.22 -5.44
N ILE A 627 22.33 2.73 -6.54
CA ILE A 627 23.69 2.22 -6.64
C ILE A 627 24.38 2.81 -7.87
N THR A 628 25.71 2.85 -7.84
CA THR A 628 26.52 3.36 -8.95
C THR A 628 26.27 2.58 -10.26
N LEU A 629 26.22 3.29 -11.37
CA LEU A 629 26.10 2.68 -12.69
C LEU A 629 27.38 1.95 -13.12
N SER A 630 28.50 2.15 -12.41
CA SER A 630 29.77 1.51 -12.73
C SER A 630 29.81 -0.01 -12.52
N VAL A 631 28.83 -0.56 -11.80
CA VAL A 631 28.69 -2.03 -11.63
C VAL A 631 28.02 -2.71 -12.83
N LEU A 632 27.55 -1.92 -13.78
CA LEU A 632 26.94 -2.46 -15.02
C LEU A 632 28.01 -2.86 -16.01
N GLU A 633 27.88 -4.06 -16.53
CA GLU A 633 28.74 -4.64 -17.55
C GLU A 633 28.00 -4.74 -18.89
N GLU A 634 28.73 -4.77 -20.00
CA GLU A 634 28.19 -4.95 -21.36
C GLU A 634 27.03 -3.98 -21.67
N VAL A 635 27.21 -2.72 -21.30
CA VAL A 635 26.18 -1.70 -21.52
C VAL A 635 26.03 -1.44 -23.02
N ALA A 636 24.84 -1.64 -23.53
CA ALA A 636 24.55 -1.42 -24.95
C ALA A 636 23.27 -0.60 -25.14
N LEU A 637 23.31 0.28 -26.14
CA LEU A 637 22.13 1.00 -26.62
C LEU A 637 21.76 0.47 -28.01
N THR A 638 20.63 -0.22 -28.07
CA THR A 638 20.07 -0.69 -29.35
C THR A 638 19.06 0.34 -29.85
N ILE A 639 19.26 0.80 -31.08
CA ILE A 639 18.38 1.72 -31.79
C ILE A 639 17.70 0.94 -32.91
N THR A 640 16.41 0.77 -32.81
CA THR A 640 15.59 0.10 -33.83
C THR A 640 14.72 1.16 -34.51
N SER A 641 14.85 1.33 -35.77
CA SER A 641 14.01 2.22 -36.58
C SER A 641 13.17 1.43 -37.56
N VAL A 642 11.94 1.88 -37.76
CA VAL A 642 11.03 1.34 -38.77
C VAL A 642 10.64 2.48 -39.68
N ASP A 643 10.78 2.29 -40.98
CA ASP A 643 10.30 3.26 -41.98
C ASP A 643 8.82 3.08 -42.30
N ILE A 644 8.26 3.99 -43.13
CA ILE A 644 6.84 3.95 -43.51
C ILE A 644 6.50 2.74 -44.38
N ASP A 645 7.46 2.09 -44.98
CA ASP A 645 7.26 0.87 -45.72
C ASP A 645 7.33 -0.40 -44.85
N GLY A 646 7.57 -0.22 -43.54
CA GLY A 646 7.69 -1.33 -42.60
C GLY A 646 9.08 -1.93 -42.51
N THR A 647 10.10 -1.37 -43.21
CA THR A 647 11.46 -1.87 -43.14
C THR A 647 12.09 -1.53 -41.83
N GLN A 648 12.56 -2.56 -41.13
CA GLN A 648 13.23 -2.41 -39.83
C GLN A 648 14.75 -2.33 -40.01
N SER A 649 15.36 -1.38 -39.35
CA SER A 649 16.82 -1.24 -39.28
C SER A 649 17.26 -1.17 -37.83
N ASN A 650 18.32 -1.90 -37.50
CA ASN A 650 18.88 -1.95 -36.16
C ASN A 650 20.31 -1.43 -36.16
N SER A 651 20.62 -0.64 -35.13
CA SER A 651 21.97 -0.19 -34.84
C SER A 651 22.26 -0.46 -33.37
N VAL A 652 23.40 -1.04 -33.04
CA VAL A 652 23.83 -1.34 -31.68
C VAL A 652 25.07 -0.51 -31.37
N VAL A 653 24.97 0.30 -30.34
CA VAL A 653 26.08 1.02 -29.75
C VAL A 653 26.61 0.19 -28.60
N SER A 654 27.64 -0.61 -28.83
CA SER A 654 28.30 -1.40 -27.79
C SER A 654 29.12 -0.48 -26.89
N ASP A 655 29.34 -0.91 -25.65
CA ASP A 655 30.06 -0.14 -24.60
C ASP A 655 29.55 1.30 -24.44
N PHE A 656 28.25 1.45 -24.48
CA PHE A 656 27.61 2.74 -24.32
C PHE A 656 27.92 3.34 -22.94
N LYS A 657 28.49 4.55 -22.91
CA LYS A 657 28.97 5.18 -21.67
C LYS A 657 27.84 5.85 -20.93
N LEU A 658 27.43 5.25 -19.83
CA LEU A 658 26.49 5.86 -18.89
C LEU A 658 27.19 6.86 -17.98
N ARG A 659 26.52 7.97 -17.70
CA ARG A 659 27.00 9.03 -16.81
C ARG A 659 26.08 9.14 -15.60
N GLU A 660 26.65 9.28 -14.41
CA GLU A 660 25.86 9.34 -13.15
C GLU A 660 25.37 10.76 -12.87
N ILE A 661 26.22 11.77 -13.15
CA ILE A 661 25.95 13.16 -12.77
C ILE A 661 25.24 13.93 -13.88
N THR A 662 25.49 13.56 -15.14
CA THR A 662 24.88 14.20 -16.32
C THR A 662 24.14 13.16 -17.15
N GLU A 663 23.31 13.60 -18.06
CA GLU A 663 22.67 12.73 -19.02
C GLU A 663 23.69 12.16 -20.04
N SER A 664 23.51 10.92 -20.41
CA SER A 664 24.26 10.29 -21.50
C SER A 664 23.59 10.63 -22.82
N VAL A 665 24.35 11.20 -23.76
CA VAL A 665 23.82 11.63 -25.05
C VAL A 665 24.49 10.84 -26.15
N HIS A 666 23.69 10.33 -27.06
CA HIS A 666 24.16 9.69 -28.29
C HIS A 666 23.57 10.40 -29.52
N LEU A 667 24.43 10.70 -30.48
CA LEU A 667 24.03 11.28 -31.76
C LEU A 667 23.82 10.16 -32.79
N PHE A 668 22.64 10.06 -33.33
CA PHE A 668 22.33 9.10 -34.38
C PHE A 668 21.82 9.82 -35.62
N ARG A 669 22.07 9.20 -36.78
CA ARG A 669 21.56 9.70 -38.04
C ARG A 669 20.12 9.25 -38.23
N VAL A 670 19.22 10.22 -38.41
CA VAL A 670 17.78 9.95 -38.61
C VAL A 670 17.58 9.25 -39.97
N PRO A 671 16.95 8.06 -39.98
CA PRO A 671 16.64 7.38 -41.23
C PRO A 671 15.66 8.18 -42.07
N GLN A 672 15.69 7.87 -43.38
CA GLN A 672 14.70 8.42 -44.31
C GLN A 672 13.34 7.80 -44.02
N ARG A 673 12.27 8.58 -44.20
CA ARG A 673 10.89 8.10 -44.09
C ARG A 673 10.62 7.37 -42.78
N LEU A 674 11.21 7.87 -41.66
CA LEU A 674 11.10 7.26 -40.35
C LEU A 674 9.63 7.28 -39.89
N LYS A 675 9.10 6.10 -39.49
CA LYS A 675 7.80 5.88 -38.90
C LYS A 675 7.86 5.77 -37.38
N SER A 676 8.77 4.96 -36.90
CA SER A 676 8.99 4.80 -35.45
C SER A 676 10.45 4.52 -35.15
N ILE A 677 10.85 4.92 -33.96
CA ILE A 677 12.19 4.63 -33.45
C ILE A 677 12.06 4.16 -32.01
N GLN A 678 12.76 3.07 -31.70
CA GLN A 678 12.85 2.51 -30.36
C GLN A 678 14.29 2.53 -29.88
N PHE A 679 14.48 2.91 -28.66
CA PHE A 679 15.74 2.85 -27.95
C PHE A 679 15.63 1.83 -26.84
N VAL A 680 16.54 0.85 -26.81
CA VAL A 680 16.62 -0.16 -25.75
C VAL A 680 17.98 -0.04 -25.11
N LEU A 681 18.01 0.39 -23.86
CA LEU A 681 19.21 0.34 -23.03
C LEU A 681 19.25 -1.02 -22.33
N SER A 682 20.31 -1.79 -22.53
CA SER A 682 20.54 -3.07 -21.86
C SER A 682 21.90 -3.10 -21.20
N ALA A 683 21.99 -3.84 -20.12
CA ALA A 683 23.23 -4.06 -19.38
C ALA A 683 23.15 -5.35 -18.57
N ASN A 684 24.29 -5.88 -18.18
CA ASN A 684 24.41 -6.99 -17.26
C ASN A 684 24.86 -6.49 -15.88
N VAL A 685 24.45 -7.17 -14.83
CA VAL A 685 24.94 -6.94 -13.46
C VAL A 685 25.18 -8.28 -12.79
N LYS A 686 26.27 -8.37 -12.06
CA LYS A 686 26.59 -9.58 -11.28
C LYS A 686 25.81 -9.57 -9.96
N ASN A 687 24.93 -10.52 -9.80
CA ASN A 687 24.20 -10.76 -8.55
C ASN A 687 25.11 -11.54 -7.60
N LEU A 688 25.53 -10.89 -6.53
CA LEU A 688 26.52 -11.44 -5.60
C LEU A 688 25.96 -12.58 -4.74
N SER A 689 24.67 -12.49 -4.39
CA SER A 689 24.01 -13.50 -3.55
C SER A 689 23.81 -14.82 -4.27
N THR A 690 23.52 -14.79 -5.57
CA THR A 690 23.26 -16.00 -6.36
C THR A 690 24.46 -16.44 -7.20
N GLY A 691 25.47 -15.56 -7.37
CA GLY A 691 26.61 -15.77 -8.29
C GLY A 691 26.26 -15.71 -9.76
N LYS A 692 25.02 -15.36 -10.13
CA LYS A 692 24.53 -15.28 -11.50
C LYS A 692 24.68 -13.88 -12.06
N THR A 693 24.65 -13.75 -13.38
CA THR A 693 24.57 -12.48 -14.07
C THR A 693 23.11 -12.20 -14.46
N ASP A 694 22.58 -11.10 -13.98
CA ASP A 694 21.23 -10.65 -14.28
C ASP A 694 21.29 -9.68 -15.46
N ARG A 695 20.48 -9.95 -16.51
CA ARG A 695 20.34 -9.06 -17.65
C ARG A 695 19.22 -8.07 -17.40
N LEU A 696 19.55 -6.79 -17.45
CA LEU A 696 18.63 -5.69 -17.24
C LEU A 696 18.38 -4.95 -18.55
N SER A 697 17.16 -4.47 -18.75
CA SER A 697 16.85 -3.64 -19.92
C SER A 697 15.70 -2.67 -19.63
N THR A 698 15.73 -1.55 -20.33
CA THR A 698 14.66 -0.56 -20.34
C THR A 698 14.55 0.08 -21.70
N SER A 699 13.36 0.49 -22.13
CA SER A 699 13.15 0.99 -23.48
C SER A 699 12.16 2.13 -23.55
N ALA A 700 12.29 2.93 -24.61
CA ALA A 700 11.29 3.92 -25.03
C ALA A 700 11.12 3.88 -26.54
N SER A 701 9.87 4.08 -26.99
CA SER A 701 9.50 4.09 -28.40
C SER A 701 8.81 5.40 -28.76
N PHE A 702 9.14 5.92 -29.93
CA PHE A 702 8.61 7.17 -30.46
C PHE A 702 8.07 6.95 -31.87
N SER A 703 6.80 7.29 -32.10
CA SER A 703 6.19 7.26 -33.41
C SER A 703 6.18 8.67 -34.00
N VAL A 704 6.63 8.78 -35.23
CA VAL A 704 6.71 10.04 -35.96
C VAL A 704 6.08 9.87 -37.36
N ASN A 705 5.79 10.98 -38.01
CA ASN A 705 5.32 11.01 -39.40
C ASN A 705 4.07 10.15 -39.70
N GLY A 706 3.24 9.89 -38.69
CA GLY A 706 2.05 9.03 -38.86
C GLY A 706 1.10 9.49 -39.95
N ILE A 707 1.09 10.79 -40.28
CA ILE A 707 0.27 11.30 -41.36
C ILE A 707 0.78 10.87 -42.74
N ASP A 708 2.08 10.64 -42.90
CA ASP A 708 2.68 10.28 -44.20
C ASP A 708 2.27 8.87 -44.65
N GLU A 709 1.85 8.02 -43.69
CA GLU A 709 1.32 6.69 -43.97
C GLU A 709 -0.14 6.66 -44.42
N THR A 710 -0.82 7.78 -44.28
CA THR A 710 -2.24 7.88 -44.54
C THR A 710 -2.48 8.61 -45.87
N GLU A 711 -3.63 8.35 -46.45
CA GLU A 711 -4.16 9.17 -47.56
C GLU A 711 -4.56 10.59 -47.14
N LYS A 712 -4.56 10.86 -45.85
CA LYS A 712 -4.98 12.15 -45.30
C LYS A 712 -3.98 13.24 -45.64
N ILE A 713 -4.49 14.42 -45.96
CA ILE A 713 -3.71 15.55 -46.48
C ILE A 713 -3.34 16.59 -45.44
N ALA A 714 -3.92 16.49 -44.23
CA ALA A 714 -3.70 17.43 -43.14
C ALA A 714 -3.71 16.73 -41.75
N ASN A 715 -3.10 17.41 -40.78
CA ASN A 715 -3.12 16.99 -39.36
C ASN A 715 -3.28 18.24 -38.48
N MET A 716 -3.66 18.01 -37.21
CA MET A 716 -3.85 19.06 -36.21
C MET A 716 -2.71 19.06 -35.20
N TYR A 717 -2.34 20.24 -34.76
CA TYR A 717 -1.26 20.47 -33.79
C TYR A 717 -1.74 21.47 -32.73
N LEU A 718 -1.72 21.02 -31.45
CA LEU A 718 -2.05 21.91 -30.33
C LEU A 718 -0.81 22.75 -29.98
N GLY A 719 -1.00 24.04 -29.91
CA GLY A 719 0.01 25.01 -29.48
C GLY A 719 -0.50 25.90 -28.36
N ARG A 720 0.40 26.68 -27.78
CA ARG A 720 0.04 27.72 -26.79
C ARG A 720 0.67 29.04 -27.17
N ILE A 721 -0.14 30.06 -27.31
CA ILE A 721 0.28 31.45 -27.63
C ILE A 721 -0.13 32.31 -26.44
N GLY A 722 0.85 32.76 -25.67
CA GLY A 722 0.59 33.41 -24.41
C GLY A 722 -0.13 32.46 -23.42
N LYS A 723 -1.34 32.86 -22.98
CA LYS A 723 -2.18 32.02 -22.10
C LYS A 723 -3.27 31.22 -22.84
N GLN A 724 -3.32 31.35 -24.19
CA GLN A 724 -4.37 30.74 -25.01
C GLN A 724 -3.87 29.48 -25.71
N TYR A 725 -4.63 28.42 -25.64
CA TYR A 725 -4.42 27.21 -26.45
C TYR A 725 -4.99 27.45 -27.85
N VAL A 726 -4.27 26.98 -28.85
CA VAL A 726 -4.63 27.10 -30.26
C VAL A 726 -4.42 25.75 -30.96
N VAL A 727 -5.22 25.45 -31.95
CA VAL A 727 -5.01 24.29 -32.81
C VAL A 727 -4.70 24.81 -34.22
N ASP A 728 -3.52 24.46 -34.71
CA ASP A 728 -3.12 24.71 -36.10
C ASP A 728 -3.40 23.44 -36.91
N MET A 729 -4.14 23.60 -38.00
CA MET A 729 -4.35 22.53 -38.98
C MET A 729 -3.41 22.78 -40.16
N LEU A 730 -2.46 21.84 -40.31
CA LEU A 730 -1.41 21.95 -41.32
C LEU A 730 -1.46 20.76 -42.29
N GLY A 731 -1.15 21.01 -43.54
CA GLY A 731 -0.95 19.98 -44.52
C GLY A 731 0.38 19.26 -44.37
N LYS A 732 0.64 18.23 -45.20
CA LYS A 732 1.86 17.42 -45.16
C LYS A 732 3.15 18.23 -45.38
N SER A 733 3.07 19.34 -46.09
CA SER A 733 4.21 20.24 -46.34
C SER A 733 4.23 21.43 -45.32
N GLY A 734 3.39 21.41 -44.28
CA GLY A 734 3.32 22.45 -43.28
C GLY A 734 2.46 23.68 -43.71
N GLU A 735 1.79 23.62 -44.85
CA GLU A 735 0.90 24.67 -45.33
C GLU A 735 -0.37 24.76 -44.45
N ALA A 736 -0.83 26.00 -44.23
CA ALA A 736 -2.02 26.27 -43.44
C ALA A 736 -3.29 25.82 -44.19
N ARG A 737 -4.15 25.06 -43.50
CA ARG A 737 -5.43 24.59 -44.02
C ARG A 737 -6.55 25.56 -43.57
N ILE A 738 -6.85 26.49 -44.41
CA ILE A 738 -7.80 27.58 -44.15
C ILE A 738 -9.24 27.11 -44.31
N GLY A 739 -10.16 27.61 -43.47
CA GLY A 739 -11.60 27.37 -43.60
C GLY A 739 -11.99 25.89 -43.36
N ARG A 740 -11.16 25.08 -42.69
CA ARG A 740 -11.44 23.68 -42.44
C ARG A 740 -12.24 23.49 -41.16
N THR A 741 -13.28 22.70 -41.27
CA THR A 741 -14.12 22.36 -40.11
C THR A 741 -13.43 21.29 -39.26
N ILE A 742 -13.33 21.57 -37.98
CA ILE A 742 -12.84 20.63 -36.94
C ILE A 742 -13.84 20.52 -35.82
N ARG A 743 -13.94 19.32 -35.26
CA ARG A 743 -14.71 19.05 -34.07
C ARG A 743 -13.75 19.01 -32.90
N VAL A 744 -13.95 19.87 -31.91
CA VAL A 744 -13.16 19.94 -30.69
C VAL A 744 -13.98 19.33 -29.56
N THR A 745 -13.45 18.35 -28.88
CA THR A 745 -14.04 17.70 -27.71
C THR A 745 -13.12 17.91 -26.51
N LEU A 746 -13.68 18.50 -25.45
CA LEU A 746 -12.98 18.94 -24.26
C LEU A 746 -13.48 18.16 -23.05
N LYS A 747 -12.58 17.55 -22.26
CA LYS A 747 -12.90 16.88 -21.01
C LYS A 747 -12.57 17.83 -19.86
N HIS A 748 -13.60 18.28 -19.15
CA HIS A 748 -13.40 19.04 -17.92
C HIS A 748 -13.14 18.07 -16.75
N ARG A 749 -12.24 18.43 -15.84
CA ARG A 749 -11.82 17.58 -14.71
C ARG A 749 -12.97 17.13 -13.80
N ASP A 750 -13.95 18.00 -13.58
CA ASP A 750 -15.04 17.78 -12.61
C ASP A 750 -16.24 17.02 -13.21
N PHE A 751 -16.32 16.88 -14.52
CA PHE A 751 -17.49 16.29 -15.19
C PHE A 751 -17.11 15.07 -16.04
N VAL A 752 -17.93 14.06 -15.98
CA VAL A 752 -17.77 12.84 -16.80
C VAL A 752 -18.01 13.14 -18.27
N GLU A 753 -19.00 13.96 -18.53
CA GLU A 753 -19.38 14.37 -19.88
C GLU A 753 -18.35 15.31 -20.51
N THR A 754 -18.18 15.17 -21.81
CA THR A 754 -17.32 16.05 -22.61
C THR A 754 -18.12 17.17 -23.25
N VAL A 755 -17.47 18.30 -23.48
CA VAL A 755 -17.99 19.43 -24.27
C VAL A 755 -17.51 19.27 -25.70
N THR A 756 -18.42 19.28 -26.65
CA THR A 756 -18.07 19.23 -28.07
C THR A 756 -18.51 20.51 -28.77
N SER A 757 -17.62 21.10 -29.56
CA SER A 757 -17.86 22.24 -30.38
C SER A 757 -17.33 22.04 -31.81
N VAL A 758 -18.00 22.56 -32.78
CA VAL A 758 -17.55 22.54 -34.17
C VAL A 758 -17.06 23.95 -34.53
N LEU A 759 -15.82 24.01 -34.97
CA LEU A 759 -15.11 25.26 -35.27
C LEU A 759 -14.51 25.18 -36.69
N ALA A 760 -14.15 26.33 -37.25
CA ALA A 760 -13.46 26.39 -38.53
C ALA A 760 -12.13 27.12 -38.41
N THR A 761 -11.12 26.68 -39.12
CA THR A 761 -9.80 27.31 -39.12
C THR A 761 -9.87 28.69 -39.82
N ASP A 762 -9.19 29.68 -39.26
CA ASP A 762 -9.04 31.04 -39.76
C ASP A 762 -8.10 31.14 -40.98
N ALA A 763 -7.78 32.37 -41.38
CA ALA A 763 -6.86 32.66 -42.49
C ALA A 763 -5.41 32.13 -42.24
N LYS A 764 -5.07 31.75 -41.01
CA LYS A 764 -3.77 31.13 -40.65
C LYS A 764 -3.86 29.63 -40.47
N GLY A 765 -4.99 29.02 -40.78
CA GLY A 765 -5.25 27.62 -40.56
C GLY A 765 -5.42 27.29 -39.05
N ARG A 766 -5.82 28.23 -38.23
CA ARG A 766 -5.84 28.17 -36.76
C ARG A 766 -7.25 28.25 -36.18
N VAL A 767 -7.46 27.55 -35.10
CA VAL A 767 -8.61 27.69 -34.21
C VAL A 767 -8.11 28.09 -32.81
N VAL A 768 -8.77 29.07 -32.18
CA VAL A 768 -8.43 29.55 -30.83
C VAL A 768 -9.35 28.88 -29.81
N LEU A 769 -8.77 28.13 -28.84
CA LEU A 769 -9.51 27.42 -27.81
C LEU A 769 -9.63 28.23 -26.50
N GLY A 770 -8.84 29.31 -26.34
CA GLY A 770 -8.79 30.10 -25.11
C GLY A 770 -7.88 29.50 -24.04
N ALA A 771 -8.10 29.91 -22.78
CA ALA A 771 -7.23 29.52 -21.66
C ALA A 771 -7.44 28.08 -21.16
N LEU A 772 -8.59 27.46 -21.41
CA LEU A 772 -8.96 26.08 -21.04
C LEU A 772 -8.80 25.75 -19.53
N PRO A 773 -9.34 26.57 -18.62
CA PRO A 773 -9.22 26.28 -17.19
C PRO A 773 -9.92 24.95 -16.85
N ASN A 774 -9.29 24.14 -16.03
CA ASN A 774 -9.81 22.86 -15.55
C ASN A 774 -10.16 21.84 -16.67
N ILE A 775 -9.52 21.95 -17.83
CA ILE A 775 -9.64 20.96 -18.91
C ILE A 775 -8.48 19.98 -18.83
N ASP A 776 -8.82 18.70 -18.69
CA ASP A 776 -7.85 17.61 -18.59
C ASP A 776 -7.32 17.16 -19.95
N SER A 777 -8.20 17.15 -20.95
CA SER A 777 -7.79 16.73 -22.30
C SER A 777 -8.57 17.44 -23.41
N VAL A 778 -7.89 17.55 -24.53
CA VAL A 778 -8.40 18.10 -25.80
C VAL A 778 -8.33 17.00 -26.85
N ILE A 779 -9.46 16.70 -27.48
CA ILE A 779 -9.53 15.82 -28.64
C ILE A 779 -10.03 16.65 -29.82
N VAL A 780 -9.31 16.62 -30.92
CA VAL A 780 -9.69 17.31 -32.15
C VAL A 780 -9.84 16.30 -33.27
N THR A 781 -10.93 16.37 -33.99
CA THR A 781 -11.24 15.51 -35.12
C THR A 781 -11.60 16.36 -36.33
N ASP A 782 -10.96 16.15 -37.48
CA ASP A 782 -11.31 16.83 -38.69
C ASP A 782 -12.47 16.15 -39.44
N ALA A 783 -12.93 16.75 -40.50
CA ALA A 783 -14.01 16.20 -41.32
C ALA A 783 -13.63 14.89 -42.05
N THR A 784 -12.34 14.56 -42.12
CA THR A 784 -11.83 13.35 -42.77
C THR A 784 -11.62 12.20 -41.78
N GLY A 785 -11.89 12.44 -40.50
CA GLY A 785 -11.72 11.46 -39.41
C GLY A 785 -10.30 11.37 -38.84
N VAL A 786 -9.40 12.31 -39.18
CA VAL A 786 -8.12 12.44 -38.47
C VAL A 786 -8.42 12.94 -37.08
N GLN A 787 -7.88 12.27 -36.08
CA GLN A 787 -8.09 12.59 -34.69
C GLN A 787 -6.76 12.70 -33.95
N GLU A 788 -6.61 13.78 -33.19
CA GLU A 788 -5.50 13.97 -32.26
C GLU A 788 -6.02 14.23 -30.85
N LYS A 789 -5.29 13.71 -29.85
CA LYS A 789 -5.60 13.88 -28.42
C LYS A 789 -4.39 14.41 -27.69
N TRP A 790 -4.61 15.39 -26.81
CA TRP A 790 -3.62 15.92 -25.88
C TRP A 790 -4.19 15.93 -24.47
N ASP A 791 -3.41 15.44 -23.52
CA ASP A 791 -3.71 15.55 -22.10
C ASP A 791 -3.01 16.82 -21.58
N LEU A 792 -3.80 17.71 -20.94
CA LEU A 792 -3.33 19.02 -20.46
C LEU A 792 -2.94 18.98 -18.96
N VAL A 793 -3.03 17.82 -18.32
CA VAL A 793 -2.71 17.68 -16.90
C VAL A 793 -1.21 17.79 -16.70
N ASP A 794 -0.79 18.82 -15.96
CA ASP A 794 0.62 19.13 -15.70
C ASP A 794 1.18 18.38 -14.47
N ASP A 795 0.34 17.71 -13.66
CA ASP A 795 0.79 16.98 -12.48
C ASP A 795 1.49 15.66 -12.85
N ALA A 796 2.77 15.76 -13.12
CA ALA A 796 3.68 14.66 -13.33
C ALA A 796 4.55 14.37 -12.10
N SER A 797 4.24 14.97 -10.93
CA SER A 797 5.08 14.82 -9.74
C SER A 797 4.90 13.46 -9.08
N THR A 798 5.99 12.97 -8.51
CA THR A 798 5.98 11.78 -7.67
C THR A 798 5.80 12.21 -6.22
N TYR A 799 4.75 11.73 -5.58
CA TYR A 799 4.53 11.90 -4.15
C TYR A 799 4.92 10.63 -3.42
N TYR A 800 5.51 10.79 -2.23
CA TYR A 800 5.70 9.66 -1.33
C TYR A 800 4.33 9.16 -0.84
N ARG A 801 4.18 7.86 -0.70
CA ARG A 801 2.97 7.27 -0.11
C ARG A 801 2.92 7.47 1.40
N THR A 802 4.10 7.49 2.03
CA THR A 802 4.24 7.61 3.48
C THR A 802 5.21 8.73 3.83
N ARG A 803 4.88 9.49 4.88
CA ARG A 803 5.72 10.50 5.50
C ARG A 803 5.79 10.27 7.00
N HIS A 804 6.97 10.37 7.55
CA HIS A 804 7.20 10.27 8.99
C HIS A 804 7.72 11.59 9.54
N ALA A 805 7.27 11.95 10.75
CA ALA A 805 7.70 13.16 11.43
C ALA A 805 7.74 12.96 12.95
N ALA A 806 8.56 13.73 13.62
CA ALA A 806 8.47 13.91 15.07
C ALA A 806 7.38 14.94 15.42
N VAL A 807 6.78 14.83 16.59
CA VAL A 807 5.90 15.86 17.15
C VAL A 807 6.62 17.21 17.12
N GLY A 808 5.93 18.25 16.67
CA GLY A 808 6.48 19.61 16.56
C GLY A 808 7.31 19.86 15.29
N SER A 809 7.68 18.85 14.52
CA SER A 809 8.41 19.02 13.26
C SER A 809 7.46 19.37 12.12
N PRO A 810 7.80 20.34 11.24
CA PRO A 810 7.00 20.65 10.07
C PRO A 810 7.14 19.55 9.00
N ILE A 811 6.01 19.20 8.38
CA ILE A 811 5.95 18.25 7.26
C ILE A 811 5.74 19.05 5.98
N ARG A 812 6.57 18.82 4.97
CA ARG A 812 6.54 19.56 3.71
C ARG A 812 6.14 18.65 2.57
N ILE A 813 5.08 19.06 1.84
CA ILE A 813 4.55 18.33 0.68
C ILE A 813 4.44 19.31 -0.48
N ARG A 814 4.84 18.89 -1.68
CA ARG A 814 4.71 19.73 -2.88
C ARG A 814 3.25 20.07 -3.15
N TYR A 815 3.04 21.29 -3.61
CA TYR A 815 1.77 21.71 -4.18
C TYR A 815 1.92 21.90 -5.69
N MET A 816 1.04 21.33 -6.46
CA MET A 816 1.07 21.36 -7.93
C MET A 816 -0.08 22.18 -8.53
N GLY A 817 -0.92 22.76 -7.69
CA GLY A 817 -1.98 23.65 -8.13
C GLY A 817 -1.51 25.08 -8.39
N SER A 818 -2.42 25.93 -8.83
CA SER A 818 -2.18 27.34 -9.15
C SER A 818 -2.79 28.32 -8.14
N GLU A 819 -3.60 27.82 -7.20
CA GLU A 819 -4.26 28.69 -6.23
C GLU A 819 -3.26 29.23 -5.20
N PRO A 820 -3.39 30.50 -4.80
CA PRO A 820 -2.46 31.14 -3.87
C PRO A 820 -2.68 30.72 -2.41
N GLU A 821 -3.86 30.18 -2.09
CA GLU A 821 -4.27 29.81 -0.75
C GLU A 821 -4.68 28.35 -0.65
N VAL A 822 -4.64 27.81 0.59
CA VAL A 822 -5.07 26.44 0.86
C VAL A 822 -6.59 26.35 0.75
N SER A 823 -7.09 25.50 -0.14
CA SER A 823 -8.51 25.23 -0.33
C SER A 823 -8.89 23.81 0.05
N ARG A 824 -10.06 23.66 0.68
CA ARG A 824 -10.67 22.34 0.93
C ARG A 824 -11.03 21.59 -0.36
N ASP A 825 -11.20 22.30 -1.46
CA ASP A 825 -11.44 21.68 -2.77
C ASP A 825 -10.18 20.99 -3.32
N GLU A 826 -8.98 21.35 -2.79
CA GLU A 826 -7.69 20.84 -3.23
C GLU A 826 -7.11 19.80 -2.25
N VAL A 827 -7.27 20.06 -0.94
CA VAL A 827 -6.59 19.25 0.08
C VAL A 827 -7.45 19.02 1.31
N ALA A 828 -7.30 17.85 1.93
CA ALA A 828 -7.87 17.55 3.25
C ALA A 828 -6.84 16.77 4.09
N LEU A 829 -6.91 16.94 5.42
CA LEU A 829 -6.03 16.26 6.37
C LEU A 829 -6.84 15.76 7.57
N PHE A 830 -6.80 14.46 7.79
CA PHE A 830 -7.53 13.82 8.89
C PHE A 830 -6.61 12.97 9.75
N ALA A 831 -6.86 12.99 11.07
CA ALA A 831 -6.32 11.96 11.96
C ALA A 831 -7.04 10.63 11.69
N VAL A 832 -6.27 9.55 11.71
CA VAL A 832 -6.73 8.18 11.43
C VAL A 832 -6.46 7.31 12.65
N THR A 833 -7.50 6.60 13.12
CA THR A 833 -7.34 5.55 14.12
C THR A 833 -7.97 4.27 13.57
N GLY A 834 -7.19 3.20 13.51
CA GLY A 834 -7.59 2.01 12.77
C GLY A 834 -7.81 2.33 11.29
N SER A 835 -9.04 2.23 10.81
CA SER A 835 -9.45 2.54 9.43
C SER A 835 -10.41 3.73 9.33
N THR A 836 -10.55 4.52 10.40
CA THR A 836 -11.57 5.58 10.50
C THR A 836 -10.96 6.94 10.79
N PHE A 837 -11.61 8.01 10.29
CA PHE A 837 -11.23 9.37 10.60
C PHE A 837 -11.77 9.78 11.97
N THR A 838 -10.94 10.44 12.76
CA THR A 838 -11.29 10.85 14.12
C THR A 838 -11.28 12.37 14.30
N ARG A 839 -10.47 13.09 13.53
CA ARG A 839 -10.39 14.55 13.62
C ARG A 839 -9.91 15.18 12.31
N ASP A 840 -10.46 16.34 12.00
CA ASP A 840 -10.04 17.16 10.86
C ASP A 840 -8.90 18.12 11.32
N TYR A 841 -7.80 18.09 10.56
CA TYR A 841 -6.61 18.91 10.77
C TYR A 841 -6.33 19.85 9.60
N PHE A 842 -7.34 20.17 8.79
CA PHE A 842 -7.17 21.11 7.67
C PHE A 842 -6.52 22.44 8.11
N GLY A 843 -6.89 22.98 9.26
CA GLY A 843 -6.30 24.20 9.80
C GLY A 843 -4.80 24.12 10.15
N SER A 844 -4.21 22.92 10.13
CA SER A 844 -2.78 22.70 10.33
C SER A 844 -1.96 22.85 9.04
N ILE A 845 -2.60 23.09 7.88
CA ILE A 845 -1.97 23.21 6.58
C ILE A 845 -1.81 24.68 6.21
N ALA A 846 -0.59 25.10 5.87
CA ALA A 846 -0.29 26.38 5.25
C ALA A 846 0.35 26.16 3.87
N LEU A 847 0.14 27.09 2.94
CA LEU A 847 0.78 27.06 1.63
C LEU A 847 1.81 28.19 1.55
N LYS A 848 3.06 27.84 1.25
CA LYS A 848 4.14 28.78 1.06
C LYS A 848 5.11 28.28 0.00
N ASP A 849 5.46 29.14 -0.95
CA ASP A 849 6.42 28.83 -2.02
C ASP A 849 6.10 27.52 -2.77
N GLY A 850 4.83 27.27 -3.07
CA GLY A 850 4.40 26.04 -3.75
C GLY A 850 4.57 24.77 -2.93
N ILE A 851 4.61 24.91 -1.59
CA ILE A 851 4.78 23.78 -0.65
C ILE A 851 3.69 23.86 0.42
N TYR A 852 2.94 22.79 0.62
CA TYR A 852 2.14 22.61 1.83
C TYR A 852 3.04 22.38 3.03
N ILE A 853 2.91 23.21 4.03
CA ILE A 853 3.60 23.11 5.32
C ILE A 853 2.57 22.71 6.36
N ILE A 854 2.71 21.52 6.92
CA ILE A 854 1.81 20.96 7.92
C ILE A 854 2.51 21.02 9.27
N THR A 855 1.87 21.64 10.27
CA THR A 855 2.42 21.83 11.60
C THR A 855 1.39 21.52 12.68
N GLY A 856 1.84 21.32 13.93
CA GLY A 856 0.98 21.17 15.09
C GLY A 856 0.26 19.83 15.18
N LEU A 857 0.76 18.78 14.53
CA LEU A 857 0.18 17.45 14.63
C LEU A 857 0.67 16.73 15.90
N PRO A 858 -0.22 16.25 16.78
CA PRO A 858 0.11 15.32 17.85
C PRO A 858 0.67 13.98 17.35
N ALA A 859 1.20 13.17 18.24
CA ALA A 859 1.58 11.80 17.92
C ALA A 859 0.36 10.98 17.47
N GLY A 860 0.47 10.31 16.33
CA GLY A 860 -0.62 9.56 15.71
C GLY A 860 -0.43 9.34 14.23
N ASP A 861 -1.44 8.77 13.61
CA ASP A 861 -1.49 8.54 12.17
C ASP A 861 -2.46 9.52 11.51
N TYR A 862 -2.11 9.96 10.30
CA TYR A 862 -2.90 10.93 9.54
C TYR A 862 -2.95 10.52 8.08
N GLN A 863 -4.00 10.98 7.40
CA GLN A 863 -4.13 10.88 5.95
C GLN A 863 -4.27 12.27 5.35
N LEU A 864 -3.34 12.61 4.48
CA LEU A 864 -3.45 13.78 3.61
C LEU A 864 -4.02 13.33 2.27
N LEU A 865 -5.09 13.97 1.84
CA LEU A 865 -5.71 13.78 0.54
C LEU A 865 -5.39 14.97 -0.36
N LEU A 866 -4.78 14.72 -1.51
CA LEU A 866 -4.64 15.68 -2.61
C LEU A 866 -5.74 15.37 -3.63
N ARG A 867 -6.80 16.21 -3.66
CA ARG A 867 -8.03 15.89 -4.41
C ARG A 867 -7.84 15.91 -5.90
N SER A 868 -7.13 16.92 -6.42
CA SER A 868 -6.88 17.08 -7.86
C SER A 868 -6.25 15.86 -8.51
N SER A 869 -5.33 15.19 -7.77
CA SER A 869 -4.64 13.98 -8.22
C SER A 869 -5.19 12.69 -7.62
N SER A 870 -6.23 12.78 -6.76
CA SER A 870 -6.79 11.65 -5.99
C SER A 870 -5.71 10.85 -5.22
N ARG A 871 -4.68 11.54 -4.74
CA ARG A 871 -3.55 10.91 -4.04
C ARG A 871 -3.74 10.98 -2.53
N HIS A 872 -3.44 9.86 -1.88
CA HIS A 872 -3.42 9.72 -0.44
C HIS A 872 -1.98 9.59 0.05
N ILE A 873 -1.62 10.41 1.03
CA ILE A 873 -0.32 10.35 1.70
C ILE A 873 -0.56 10.01 3.16
N SER A 874 -0.05 8.87 3.59
CA SER A 874 -0.06 8.46 5.00
C SER A 874 1.02 9.25 5.75
N ILE A 875 0.64 9.90 6.85
CA ILE A 875 1.56 10.63 7.70
C ILE A 875 1.56 9.95 9.07
N LYS A 876 2.75 9.58 9.56
CA LYS A 876 2.90 9.03 10.91
C LYS A 876 3.76 9.97 11.73
N VAL A 877 3.21 10.42 12.85
CA VAL A 877 3.88 11.33 13.78
C VAL A 877 4.12 10.61 15.09
N THR A 878 5.37 10.60 15.58
CA THR A 878 5.72 9.98 16.85
C THR A 878 6.36 10.98 17.80
N ALA A 879 6.14 10.79 19.12
CA ALA A 879 6.91 11.48 20.14
C ALA A 879 8.30 10.82 20.18
N ALA A 880 9.24 11.39 19.41
CA ALA A 880 10.59 10.88 19.34
C ALA A 880 11.39 11.31 20.58
N GLU A 881 11.95 10.35 21.30
CA GLU A 881 12.84 10.54 22.44
C GLU A 881 14.29 10.82 21.98
N SER A 882 14.66 10.21 20.84
CA SER A 882 15.95 10.45 20.21
C SER A 882 15.85 10.32 18.68
N VAL A 883 16.87 10.83 18.01
CA VAL A 883 17.00 10.71 16.54
C VAL A 883 18.38 10.15 16.22
N ILE A 884 18.42 8.99 15.56
CA ILE A 884 19.66 8.33 15.17
C ILE A 884 19.62 8.09 13.66
N ASP A 885 20.60 8.57 12.93
CA ASP A 885 20.76 8.36 11.48
C ASP A 885 19.49 8.59 10.65
N GLY A 886 18.68 9.57 11.06
CA GLY A 886 17.41 9.87 10.42
C GLY A 886 16.23 9.04 10.92
N TYR A 887 16.44 8.14 11.88
CA TYR A 887 15.35 7.39 12.54
C TYR A 887 14.85 8.14 13.77
N LEU A 888 13.55 8.29 13.85
CA LEU A 888 12.82 8.84 14.98
C LEU A 888 12.52 7.69 15.93
N LEU A 889 13.15 7.67 17.10
CA LEU A 889 13.00 6.59 18.09
C LEU A 889 12.02 7.05 19.16
N GLY A 890 10.80 6.59 19.07
CA GLY A 890 9.77 6.79 20.09
C GLY A 890 9.63 5.59 21.01
N THR A 891 8.88 5.74 22.10
CA THR A 891 8.60 4.65 23.07
C THR A 891 7.93 3.47 22.38
N ASN A 892 6.97 3.73 21.51
CA ASN A 892 6.06 2.72 20.97
C ASN A 892 6.33 2.37 19.51
N ARG A 893 7.12 3.19 18.80
CA ARG A 893 7.50 2.93 17.42
C ARG A 893 8.77 3.66 17.00
N HIS A 894 9.49 3.08 16.06
CA HIS A 894 10.63 3.67 15.39
C HIS A 894 10.25 3.97 13.94
N LEU A 895 10.52 5.18 13.48
CA LEU A 895 10.10 5.68 12.17
C LEU A 895 11.31 6.25 11.43
N GLU A 896 11.60 5.74 10.24
CA GLU A 896 12.61 6.34 9.35
C GLU A 896 12.08 7.63 8.75
N ARG A 897 12.83 8.73 8.87
CA ARG A 897 12.50 10.02 8.29
C ARG A 897 13.26 10.22 6.97
N ARG A 898 12.53 10.42 5.89
CA ARG A 898 13.09 10.67 4.56
C ARG A 898 12.58 11.98 3.97
N GLY A 899 13.46 12.69 3.29
CA GLY A 899 13.11 13.79 2.39
C GLY A 899 12.40 14.98 3.04
N ASP A 900 13.09 15.74 3.88
CA ASP A 900 12.50 16.87 4.61
C ASP A 900 12.19 18.10 3.73
N SER A 901 12.85 18.23 2.58
CA SER A 901 12.69 19.39 1.68
C SER A 901 12.43 18.91 0.26
N PRO A 902 11.16 18.94 -0.20
CA PRO A 902 10.84 18.58 -1.58
C PRO A 902 11.43 19.63 -2.54
N LEU A 903 12.02 19.14 -3.64
CA LEU A 903 12.43 20.02 -4.74
C LEU A 903 11.18 20.56 -5.44
N GLN A 904 11.03 21.89 -5.55
CA GLN A 904 9.90 22.55 -6.17
C GLN A 904 10.34 23.64 -7.11
N ILE A 905 9.74 23.72 -8.30
CA ILE A 905 9.78 24.88 -9.16
C ILE A 905 8.73 25.86 -8.65
N VAL A 906 9.14 27.02 -8.16
CA VAL A 906 8.24 28.00 -7.56
C VAL A 906 7.79 29.01 -8.60
N ASP A 907 8.68 29.35 -9.53
CA ASP A 907 8.43 30.39 -10.51
C ASP A 907 9.23 30.17 -11.80
N VAL A 908 8.63 30.49 -12.92
CA VAL A 908 9.24 30.45 -14.25
C VAL A 908 8.93 31.75 -14.95
N ASN A 909 9.90 32.65 -14.94
CA ASN A 909 9.81 33.94 -15.61
C ASN A 909 10.54 33.91 -16.95
N ARG A 910 9.86 34.38 -18.00
CA ARG A 910 10.40 34.48 -19.35
C ARG A 910 10.48 35.94 -19.77
N THR A 911 11.66 36.34 -20.22
CA THR A 911 11.87 37.55 -21.00
C THR A 911 12.24 37.18 -22.44
N ASP A 912 12.41 38.14 -23.33
CA ASP A 912 12.81 37.84 -24.72
C ASP A 912 14.19 37.19 -24.82
N GLU A 913 15.05 37.36 -23.81
CA GLU A 913 16.42 36.87 -23.82
C GLU A 913 16.65 35.73 -22.82
N LEU A 914 15.82 35.62 -21.77
CA LEU A 914 16.10 34.72 -20.65
C LEU A 914 14.84 33.98 -20.17
N VAL A 915 15.05 32.71 -19.74
CA VAL A 915 14.10 31.97 -18.93
C VAL A 915 14.72 31.82 -17.53
N LYS A 916 14.08 32.44 -16.53
CA LYS A 916 14.49 32.33 -15.11
C LYS A 916 13.61 31.30 -14.41
N ILE A 917 14.22 30.27 -13.85
CA ILE A 917 13.54 29.21 -13.10
C ILE A 917 13.99 29.30 -11.65
N ARG A 918 13.05 29.56 -10.72
CA ARG A 918 13.31 29.61 -9.29
C ARG A 918 12.97 28.28 -8.65
N LEU A 919 13.93 27.70 -7.94
CA LEU A 919 13.79 26.42 -7.23
C LEU A 919 13.84 26.64 -5.71
N VAL A 920 13.11 25.77 -5.00
CA VAL A 920 13.20 25.61 -3.54
C VAL A 920 13.48 24.15 -3.23
N GLY A 921 14.25 23.89 -2.17
CA GLY A 921 14.65 22.53 -1.79
C GLY A 921 15.72 21.90 -2.70
N ALA A 922 16.43 22.71 -3.50
CA ALA A 922 17.49 22.23 -4.37
C ALA A 922 18.74 21.80 -3.57
N ASN A 923 19.39 20.75 -4.02
CA ASN A 923 20.67 20.24 -3.52
C ASN A 923 21.65 20.00 -4.68
N LYS A 924 22.87 19.55 -4.40
CA LYS A 924 23.90 19.30 -5.41
C LYS A 924 23.53 18.26 -6.48
N PHE A 925 22.52 17.46 -6.26
CA PHE A 925 22.01 16.45 -7.21
C PHE A 925 20.78 16.92 -7.97
N SER A 926 20.24 18.12 -7.64
CA SER A 926 19.06 18.66 -8.30
C SER A 926 19.37 19.03 -9.74
N ARG A 927 18.41 18.73 -10.64
CA ARG A 927 18.53 18.98 -12.07
C ARG A 927 17.27 19.62 -12.60
N VAL A 928 17.41 20.49 -13.57
CA VAL A 928 16.31 21.12 -14.29
C VAL A 928 16.46 20.79 -15.78
N HIS A 929 15.46 20.15 -16.34
CA HIS A 929 15.38 19.92 -17.77
C HIS A 929 14.47 20.99 -18.38
N VAL A 930 15.01 21.74 -19.33
CA VAL A 930 14.27 22.74 -20.08
C VAL A 930 14.09 22.26 -21.51
N ILE A 931 12.85 22.10 -21.92
CA ILE A 931 12.51 21.62 -23.27
C ILE A 931 11.59 22.65 -23.91
N ALA A 932 11.98 23.14 -25.08
CA ALA A 932 11.19 24.07 -25.88
C ALA A 932 10.62 23.33 -27.08
N SER A 933 9.32 23.42 -27.28
CA SER A 933 8.64 22.89 -28.47
C SER A 933 7.61 23.91 -28.98
N ARG A 934 7.43 23.96 -30.30
CA ARG A 934 6.43 24.82 -30.92
C ARG A 934 5.01 24.36 -30.64
N TYR A 935 4.81 23.07 -30.61
CA TYR A 935 3.54 22.43 -30.38
C TYR A 935 3.58 21.55 -29.12
N TYR A 936 2.41 21.33 -28.53
CA TYR A 936 2.27 20.40 -27.42
C TYR A 936 2.75 19.02 -27.85
N PRO A 937 3.74 18.45 -27.19
CA PRO A 937 4.31 17.18 -27.62
C PRO A 937 3.31 16.05 -27.40
N ARG A 938 3.22 15.14 -28.34
CA ARG A 938 2.42 13.91 -28.21
C ARG A 938 3.00 12.97 -27.14
N PHE A 939 4.32 13.05 -26.95
CA PHE A 939 5.08 12.33 -25.93
C PHE A 939 5.87 13.35 -25.12
N PRO A 940 5.32 13.84 -24.02
CA PRO A 940 6.01 14.84 -23.20
C PRO A 940 7.26 14.22 -22.56
N ALA A 941 8.39 14.87 -22.72
CA ALA A 941 9.69 14.37 -22.23
C ALA A 941 9.69 14.09 -20.71
N TRP A 942 8.95 14.88 -19.95
CA TRP A 942 8.80 14.67 -18.50
C TRP A 942 8.19 13.32 -18.12
N MET A 943 7.35 12.72 -18.96
CA MET A 943 6.81 11.39 -18.67
C MET A 943 7.89 10.30 -18.66
N HIS A 944 8.94 10.49 -19.45
CA HIS A 944 10.06 9.55 -19.52
C HIS A 944 11.15 9.84 -18.48
N LEU A 945 11.23 11.07 -17.95
CA LEU A 945 12.26 11.49 -17.02
C LEU A 945 11.86 11.39 -15.54
N ARG A 946 10.59 11.14 -15.22
CA ARG A 946 10.01 11.20 -13.86
C ARG A 946 10.13 9.93 -13.02
N SER A 947 10.62 8.82 -13.53
CA SER A 947 10.47 7.49 -12.93
C SER A 947 11.41 7.21 -11.75
N VAL A 948 11.46 8.10 -10.76
CA VAL A 948 12.18 7.84 -9.51
C VAL A 948 11.15 7.60 -8.41
N VAL A 949 10.91 6.34 -8.06
CA VAL A 949 10.11 5.97 -6.89
C VAL A 949 11.09 5.57 -5.79
N ASP A 950 11.09 6.31 -4.69
CA ASP A 950 11.86 5.93 -3.51
C ASP A 950 11.16 4.77 -2.79
N ALA A 951 11.97 3.93 -2.11
CA ALA A 951 11.43 2.91 -1.24
C ALA A 951 10.62 3.54 -0.08
N GLU A 952 9.58 2.86 0.38
CA GLU A 952 8.81 3.30 1.55
C GLU A 952 9.71 3.36 2.79
N PRO A 953 9.53 4.36 3.66
CA PRO A 953 10.35 4.50 4.84
C PRO A 953 10.05 3.39 5.86
N PHE A 954 11.07 2.93 6.55
CA PHE A 954 10.99 1.89 7.57
C PHE A 954 10.14 2.35 8.77
N ALA A 955 9.31 1.44 9.29
CA ALA A 955 8.56 1.64 10.51
C ALA A 955 8.52 0.33 11.31
N LEU A 956 8.88 0.41 12.58
CA LEU A 956 8.81 -0.70 13.52
C LEU A 956 7.89 -0.31 14.69
N ARG A 957 6.96 -1.17 15.06
CA ARG A 957 6.27 -1.10 16.35
C ARG A 957 7.10 -1.83 17.40
N THR A 958 7.35 -1.16 18.49
CA THR A 958 8.05 -1.73 19.64
C THR A 958 7.03 -2.33 20.60
N THR A 959 7.34 -3.49 21.19
CA THR A 959 6.47 -4.12 22.21
C THR A 959 7.31 -4.63 23.36
N ASP A 960 7.04 -4.19 24.59
CA ASP A 960 7.73 -4.72 25.76
C ASP A 960 7.35 -6.18 25.96
N PRO A 961 8.34 -7.04 26.32
CA PRO A 961 8.05 -8.41 26.68
C PRO A 961 7.17 -8.44 27.95
N THR A 962 6.21 -9.35 27.95
CA THR A 962 5.24 -9.48 29.04
C THR A 962 5.60 -10.69 29.90
N ALA A 963 5.66 -10.52 31.21
CA ALA A 963 5.73 -11.62 32.15
C ALA A 963 4.47 -12.47 32.04
N LEU A 964 4.62 -13.77 32.15
CA LEU A 964 3.53 -14.75 32.07
C LEU A 964 3.40 -15.50 33.38
N TYR A 965 2.17 -15.70 33.84
CA TYR A 965 1.84 -16.38 35.06
C TYR A 965 0.90 -17.55 34.78
N VAL A 966 1.21 -18.71 35.35
CA VAL A 966 0.37 -19.90 35.30
C VAL A 966 0.26 -20.47 36.70
N GLU A 967 -0.95 -20.72 37.17
CA GLU A 967 -1.31 -21.14 38.50
C GLU A 967 -1.80 -22.59 38.51
N GLY A 968 -1.60 -23.28 39.67
CA GLY A 968 -2.30 -24.50 39.98
C GLY A 968 -2.05 -25.68 39.05
N ARG A 969 -0.83 -25.79 38.46
CA ARG A 969 -0.45 -26.94 37.65
C ARG A 969 -0.27 -28.17 38.54
N ASP A 970 -1.02 -29.23 38.23
CA ASP A 970 -0.79 -30.53 38.84
C ASP A 970 0.55 -31.12 38.32
N ILE A 971 1.44 -31.46 39.25
CA ILE A 971 2.76 -32.00 38.91
C ILE A 971 2.88 -33.52 39.19
N GLY A 972 1.71 -34.16 39.48
CA GLY A 972 1.61 -35.60 39.64
C GLY A 972 1.82 -36.11 41.04
#